data_c218f66bbdcfb05078b2d566183f514b
#
_entry.id   c218f66bbdcfb05078b2d566183f514b
#
_cell.length_a   1.000
_cell.length_b   1.000
_cell.length_c   1.000
_cell.angle_alpha   90.00
_cell.angle_beta   90.00
_cell.angle_gamma   90.00
#
_symmetry.space_group_name_H-M   'P 1'
#
loop_
_entity.id
_entity.type
_entity.pdbx_description
1 polymer ?
#
loop_
_entity_poly.entity_id
_entity_poly.type
_entity_poly.pdbx_seq_one_letter_code
_entity_poly.pdbx_strand_id
1 'polypeptide(L)'
;MSNAAPRHGIAGEDGRNALLSVVETVHGIQVADPYRWLEDPDSPATRQWLADREREFAAAAARWRLRAPLAERIRRLVATDLWTPPVRRGGLVFATRRRAGADHPAIVVLSPGTDDPAGPPRERTVFDPHAFDPSGGTTLDSWEPSPDGRRVAVQTSSGGTERGVLRVLDTDSGLPVEEAIRGVRYSHVAWVSPDAFYFVRRDDTDGRRGVWLHRVSAGRSEPDVLVRPCSGPRTVPGVRLLGGRWLVVSESHGTGHRTDLWIADLGGPAEPAPAAAATDAAGATTAPTAAAGALSAADLDGGPARPRWRPVHVGLDAESHPDLGPDGMLYLRTTLGAPRRRICAVDPRDPGTANWREVVPEDPDATLDGFAAAGTAEAPELLLTRTRLGISELAAHDPRDGRLLRVLPLPGEGMVTRLEAEPDGGAHLCYADVATQQCVLTLAPGAERPRPWPRGTAPAPPADIRRRTTWCRSADGTRVPVTVFAAVPSTAVPAATGPTALAPVPAGPAFAPGPTILHAYGGFGRPRQFGFSATVLAWLLAGGRYAVAHVRGGGDRGREWHLRGSGRAKVRAVEDLIAAADELVAAGWCSRGQLCLSGGSAGGLLVLAAAALRPDLCSAVIASAPLADMARFERLGLGAMWTREFGTAADPADFAALMSYSPYHRVLAEGTARHPAVLLTGFHGDTRTDAAHPRKMCAALQARGGHRPVLLRYERDVGHGPRAVTRAISLAADAHAFAADQTGLAGPPGRRGAAPARSREAT
;
A
#
# COMPACT_ATOMS: atom_id res chain seq x y z
N MET A 1 -23.61 -47.35 32.63
CA MET A 1 -24.55 -46.39 32.06
C MET A 1 -23.81 -45.65 30.93
N SER A 2 -24.26 -45.94 29.73
CA SER A 2 -23.64 -45.57 28.46
C SER A 2 -23.91 -44.08 28.14
N ASN A 3 -22.87 -43.32 27.88
CA ASN A 3 -23.00 -41.95 27.32
C ASN A 3 -22.67 -42.01 25.81
N ALA A 4 -23.71 -42.05 25.01
CA ALA A 4 -23.62 -41.99 23.56
C ALA A 4 -23.50 -40.53 23.13
N ALA A 5 -22.43 -40.20 22.40
CA ALA A 5 -22.28 -38.92 21.67
C ALA A 5 -23.21 -38.91 20.44
N PRO A 6 -23.79 -37.76 20.05
CA PRO A 6 -24.63 -37.68 18.87
C PRO A 6 -23.79 -37.72 17.58
N ARG A 7 -24.06 -38.73 16.76
CA ARG A 7 -23.61 -38.80 15.37
C ARG A 7 -24.53 -37.93 14.53
N HIS A 8 -24.04 -36.80 14.00
CA HIS A 8 -24.67 -36.13 12.88
C HIS A 8 -23.92 -36.50 11.59
N GLY A 9 -24.57 -37.38 10.83
CA GLY A 9 -24.10 -37.73 9.48
C GLY A 9 -24.31 -36.56 8.51
N ILE A 10 -23.25 -36.22 7.80
CA ILE A 10 -23.29 -35.40 6.61
C ILE A 10 -23.00 -36.37 5.45
N ALA A 11 -24.03 -36.73 4.69
CA ALA A 11 -23.92 -37.54 3.50
C ALA A 11 -23.82 -36.65 2.28
N GLY A 12 -22.77 -36.85 1.46
CA GLY A 12 -22.59 -36.22 0.17
C GLY A 12 -21.21 -35.58 0.00
N GLU A 13 -20.30 -36.17 -0.76
CA GLU A 13 -18.90 -35.78 -1.04
C GLU A 13 -17.93 -35.78 0.16
N ASP A 14 -18.42 -35.88 1.40
CA ASP A 14 -17.67 -35.73 2.65
C ASP A 14 -16.82 -36.96 3.05
N GLY A 15 -16.99 -38.10 2.41
CA GLY A 15 -16.20 -39.29 2.73
C GLY A 15 -14.69 -39.15 2.49
N ARG A 16 -14.26 -38.25 1.64
CA ARG A 16 -12.83 -37.92 1.42
C ARG A 16 -12.31 -36.90 2.41
N ASN A 17 -13.13 -35.95 2.87
CA ASN A 17 -12.72 -34.88 3.80
C ASN A 17 -12.54 -35.38 5.25
N ALA A 18 -13.32 -36.37 5.70
CA ALA A 18 -13.19 -36.93 7.06
C ALA A 18 -11.86 -37.66 7.29
N LEU A 19 -11.23 -38.19 6.23
CA LEU A 19 -9.95 -38.91 6.31
C LEU A 19 -8.73 -37.95 6.32
N LEU A 20 -8.89 -36.64 6.03
CA LEU A 20 -7.81 -35.67 5.92
C LEU A 20 -7.88 -34.55 6.96
N SER A 21 -8.82 -34.60 7.90
CA SER A 21 -8.93 -33.58 8.95
C SER A 21 -7.71 -33.63 9.88
N VAL A 22 -6.87 -32.62 9.81
CA VAL A 22 -5.74 -32.44 10.72
C VAL A 22 -6.24 -31.75 11.98
N VAL A 23 -5.90 -32.30 13.13
CA VAL A 23 -6.10 -31.64 14.42
C VAL A 23 -4.75 -31.50 15.10
N GLU A 24 -4.34 -30.28 15.38
CA GLU A 24 -3.10 -30.00 16.12
C GLU A 24 -3.43 -29.51 17.52
N THR A 25 -2.59 -29.88 18.51
CA THR A 25 -2.68 -29.32 19.85
C THR A 25 -1.66 -28.17 19.96
N VAL A 26 -2.14 -26.96 20.12
CA VAL A 26 -1.32 -25.76 20.31
C VAL A 26 -1.65 -25.17 21.67
N HIS A 27 -0.66 -25.10 22.56
CA HIS A 27 -0.84 -24.64 23.96
C HIS A 27 -2.02 -25.29 24.70
N GLY A 28 -2.24 -26.59 24.47
CA GLY A 28 -3.35 -27.36 25.07
C GLY A 28 -4.72 -27.18 24.39
N ILE A 29 -4.81 -26.31 23.37
CA ILE A 29 -6.03 -26.07 22.58
C ILE A 29 -6.02 -26.97 21.35
N GLN A 30 -7.12 -27.70 21.13
CA GLN A 30 -7.32 -28.51 19.92
C GLN A 30 -7.70 -27.58 18.75
N VAL A 31 -6.88 -27.55 17.71
CA VAL A 31 -7.08 -26.71 16.49
C VAL A 31 -7.36 -27.63 15.33
N ALA A 32 -8.62 -27.67 14.90
CA ALA A 32 -9.03 -28.45 13.74
C ALA A 32 -8.74 -27.68 12.44
N ASP A 33 -8.17 -28.38 11.47
CA ASP A 33 -7.87 -27.81 10.14
C ASP A 33 -8.26 -28.82 9.04
N PRO A 34 -9.56 -28.98 8.78
CA PRO A 34 -10.06 -29.98 7.82
C PRO A 34 -9.70 -29.63 6.37
N TYR A 35 -9.30 -28.42 6.10
CA TYR A 35 -8.95 -27.94 4.76
C TYR A 35 -7.45 -27.67 4.59
N ARG A 36 -6.58 -28.28 5.41
CA ARG A 36 -5.11 -28.19 5.32
C ARG A 36 -4.59 -28.56 3.93
N TRP A 37 -5.22 -29.53 3.30
CA TRP A 37 -4.85 -29.99 1.96
C TRP A 37 -4.95 -28.91 0.86
N LEU A 38 -5.73 -27.84 1.10
CA LEU A 38 -5.82 -26.69 0.20
C LEU A 38 -4.61 -25.74 0.31
N GLU A 39 -3.65 -25.99 1.21
CA GLU A 39 -2.42 -25.20 1.27
C GLU A 39 -1.49 -25.49 0.09
N ASP A 40 -1.48 -26.72 -0.43
CA ASP A 40 -0.75 -27.09 -1.64
C ASP A 40 -1.56 -26.72 -2.90
N PRO A 41 -1.19 -25.63 -3.64
CA PRO A 41 -1.93 -25.21 -4.83
C PRO A 41 -1.78 -26.16 -5.99
N ASP A 42 -0.72 -26.98 -6.00
CA ASP A 42 -0.32 -27.82 -7.13
C ASP A 42 -0.79 -29.26 -7.01
N SER A 43 -1.38 -29.64 -5.87
CA SER A 43 -1.94 -30.97 -5.71
C SER A 43 -3.12 -31.19 -6.69
N PRO A 44 -3.29 -32.39 -7.23
CA PRO A 44 -4.42 -32.71 -8.13
C PRO A 44 -5.78 -32.39 -7.51
N ALA A 45 -5.94 -32.65 -6.20
CA ALA A 45 -7.18 -32.39 -5.46
C ALA A 45 -7.49 -30.89 -5.39
N THR A 46 -6.50 -30.05 -5.07
CA THR A 46 -6.67 -28.59 -5.03
C THR A 46 -6.96 -28.02 -6.42
N ARG A 47 -6.27 -28.49 -7.46
CA ARG A 47 -6.52 -28.06 -8.83
C ARG A 47 -7.95 -28.39 -9.30
N GLN A 48 -8.43 -29.59 -8.98
CA GLN A 48 -9.81 -29.98 -9.29
C GLN A 48 -10.82 -29.13 -8.52
N TRP A 49 -10.61 -28.94 -7.22
CA TRP A 49 -11.47 -28.10 -6.38
C TRP A 49 -11.52 -26.65 -6.89
N LEU A 50 -10.38 -26.08 -7.26
CA LEU A 50 -10.32 -24.72 -7.86
C LEU A 50 -11.10 -24.63 -9.17
N ALA A 51 -10.99 -25.64 -10.05
CA ALA A 51 -11.75 -25.67 -11.30
C ALA A 51 -13.28 -25.69 -11.05
N ASP A 52 -13.73 -26.35 -10.00
CA ASP A 52 -15.15 -26.34 -9.60
C ASP A 52 -15.56 -24.95 -9.10
N ARG A 53 -14.75 -24.30 -8.27
CA ARG A 53 -15.01 -22.92 -7.78
C ARG A 53 -15.01 -21.88 -8.90
N GLU A 54 -14.11 -22.03 -9.89
CA GLU A 54 -14.08 -21.16 -11.07
C GLU A 54 -15.38 -21.28 -11.87
N ARG A 55 -15.92 -22.52 -12.04
CA ARG A 55 -17.21 -22.74 -12.72
C ARG A 55 -18.39 -22.15 -11.96
N GLU A 56 -18.44 -22.33 -10.64
CA GLU A 56 -19.46 -21.73 -9.77
C GLU A 56 -19.45 -20.21 -9.83
N PHE A 57 -18.25 -19.61 -9.72
CA PHE A 57 -18.09 -18.17 -9.84
C PHE A 57 -18.56 -17.67 -11.21
N ALA A 58 -18.14 -18.31 -12.30
CA ALA A 58 -18.53 -17.92 -13.65
C ALA A 58 -20.05 -17.98 -13.86
N ALA A 59 -20.70 -19.05 -13.36
CA ALA A 59 -22.15 -19.21 -13.43
C ALA A 59 -22.92 -18.15 -12.63
N ALA A 60 -22.40 -17.75 -11.46
CA ALA A 60 -22.98 -16.68 -10.67
C ALA A 60 -22.77 -15.31 -11.32
N ALA A 61 -21.54 -15.02 -11.76
CA ALA A 61 -21.16 -13.73 -12.35
C ALA A 61 -21.89 -13.44 -13.67
N ALA A 62 -22.26 -14.46 -14.42
CA ALA A 62 -23.06 -14.33 -15.66
C ALA A 62 -24.46 -13.74 -15.39
N ARG A 63 -24.99 -13.85 -14.17
CA ARG A 63 -26.31 -13.35 -13.79
C ARG A 63 -26.29 -11.90 -13.27
N TRP A 64 -25.12 -11.33 -12.96
CA TRP A 64 -25.02 -10.00 -12.36
C TRP A 64 -25.25 -8.91 -13.40
N ARG A 65 -26.39 -8.26 -13.31
CA ARG A 65 -26.87 -7.25 -14.26
C ARG A 65 -25.94 -6.06 -14.43
N LEU A 66 -25.24 -5.65 -13.35
CA LEU A 66 -24.36 -4.48 -13.38
C LEU A 66 -22.91 -4.79 -13.73
N ARG A 67 -22.54 -6.05 -13.97
CA ARG A 67 -21.17 -6.45 -14.26
C ARG A 67 -20.59 -5.73 -15.48
N ALA A 68 -21.25 -5.84 -16.64
CA ALA A 68 -20.80 -5.20 -17.88
C ALA A 68 -20.90 -3.66 -17.82
N PRO A 69 -21.99 -3.05 -17.31
CA PRO A 69 -22.08 -1.61 -17.13
C PRO A 69 -20.99 -1.02 -16.20
N LEU A 70 -20.66 -1.70 -15.11
CA LEU A 70 -19.58 -1.27 -14.19
C LEU A 70 -18.20 -1.42 -14.85
N ALA A 71 -17.94 -2.53 -15.54
CA ALA A 71 -16.68 -2.73 -16.27
C ALA A 71 -16.45 -1.62 -17.29
N GLU A 72 -17.47 -1.30 -18.08
CA GLU A 72 -17.40 -0.25 -19.09
C GLU A 72 -17.20 1.13 -18.46
N ARG A 73 -17.90 1.44 -17.36
CA ARG A 73 -17.72 2.70 -16.64
C ARG A 73 -16.33 2.84 -16.06
N ILE A 74 -15.81 1.79 -15.41
CA ILE A 74 -14.45 1.79 -14.87
C ILE A 74 -13.44 1.98 -16.00
N ARG A 75 -13.62 1.30 -17.15
CA ARG A 75 -12.74 1.45 -18.31
C ARG A 75 -12.67 2.89 -18.80
N ARG A 76 -13.80 3.58 -18.91
CA ARG A 76 -13.85 5.01 -19.30
C ARG A 76 -13.16 5.90 -18.28
N LEU A 77 -13.35 5.64 -17.01
CA LEU A 77 -12.73 6.42 -15.93
C LEU A 77 -11.20 6.28 -15.87
N VAL A 78 -10.64 5.17 -16.33
CA VAL A 78 -9.17 4.95 -16.37
C VAL A 78 -8.57 5.20 -17.75
N ALA A 79 -9.39 5.52 -18.78
CA ALA A 79 -8.94 5.77 -20.15
C ALA A 79 -8.36 7.18 -20.31
N THR A 80 -7.38 7.52 -19.48
CA THR A 80 -6.67 8.81 -19.48
C THR A 80 -5.19 8.55 -19.29
N ASP A 81 -4.39 9.50 -19.79
CA ASP A 81 -2.96 9.49 -19.54
C ASP A 81 -2.67 9.73 -18.05
N LEU A 82 -1.81 8.93 -17.49
CA LEU A 82 -1.38 9.05 -16.10
C LEU A 82 0.13 9.23 -16.05
N TRP A 83 0.56 10.31 -15.40
CA TRP A 83 1.96 10.68 -15.27
C TRP A 83 2.41 10.60 -13.80
N THR A 84 3.69 10.28 -13.61
CA THR A 84 4.39 10.53 -12.34
C THR A 84 5.10 11.87 -12.37
N PRO A 85 5.49 12.43 -11.21
CA PRO A 85 6.38 13.59 -11.17
C PRO A 85 7.62 13.37 -12.03
N PRO A 86 8.09 14.42 -12.72
CA PRO A 86 9.32 14.34 -13.51
C PRO A 86 10.55 14.24 -12.60
N VAL A 87 11.56 13.49 -13.02
CA VAL A 87 12.87 13.40 -12.39
C VAL A 87 13.92 13.95 -13.35
N ARG A 88 14.68 14.98 -12.94
CA ARG A 88 15.70 15.62 -13.76
C ARG A 88 17.07 14.99 -13.53
N ARG A 89 17.72 14.51 -14.60
CA ARG A 89 19.10 13.97 -14.57
C ARG A 89 19.80 14.26 -15.89
N GLY A 90 21.04 14.74 -15.84
CA GLY A 90 21.88 14.95 -17.02
C GLY A 90 21.27 15.83 -18.11
N GLY A 91 20.45 16.82 -17.75
CA GLY A 91 19.73 17.67 -18.72
C GLY A 91 18.46 17.03 -19.30
N LEU A 92 18.18 15.78 -18.99
CA LEU A 92 16.97 15.07 -19.40
C LEU A 92 15.91 15.08 -18.30
N VAL A 93 14.66 14.89 -18.68
CA VAL A 93 13.52 14.77 -17.77
C VAL A 93 12.88 13.40 -17.94
N PHE A 94 12.94 12.58 -16.90
CA PHE A 94 12.37 11.25 -16.86
C PHE A 94 11.03 11.25 -16.15
N ALA A 95 10.10 10.42 -16.61
CA ALA A 95 8.84 10.17 -15.92
C ALA A 95 8.30 8.79 -16.31
N THR A 96 7.32 8.28 -15.59
CA THR A 96 6.47 7.24 -16.15
C THR A 96 5.21 7.83 -16.73
N ARG A 97 4.78 7.28 -17.85
CA ARG A 97 3.51 7.57 -18.49
C ARG A 97 2.73 6.31 -18.75
N ARG A 98 1.55 6.19 -18.21
CA ARG A 98 0.57 5.20 -18.66
C ARG A 98 -0.37 5.89 -19.63
N ARG A 99 -0.28 5.53 -20.90
CA ARG A 99 -1.18 6.07 -21.95
C ARG A 99 -2.60 5.56 -21.73
N ALA A 100 -3.57 6.34 -22.18
CA ALA A 100 -4.96 5.94 -22.21
C ALA A 100 -5.11 4.57 -22.91
N GLY A 101 -5.74 3.61 -22.25
CA GLY A 101 -5.91 2.24 -22.76
C GLY A 101 -4.72 1.30 -22.58
N ALA A 102 -3.57 1.76 -22.11
CA ALA A 102 -2.42 0.89 -21.80
C ALA A 102 -2.60 0.20 -20.45
N ASP A 103 -2.12 -1.05 -20.39
CA ASP A 103 -2.17 -1.87 -19.17
C ASP A 103 -1.11 -1.49 -18.12
N HIS A 104 0.05 -1.03 -18.58
CA HIS A 104 1.19 -0.70 -17.71
C HIS A 104 1.77 0.68 -18.05
N PRO A 105 2.40 1.37 -17.08
CA PRO A 105 3.17 2.58 -17.35
C PRO A 105 4.50 2.24 -18.03
N ALA A 106 4.90 3.07 -18.99
CA ALA A 106 6.23 3.04 -19.61
C ALA A 106 7.12 4.13 -19.00
N ILE A 107 8.43 3.92 -18.97
CA ILE A 107 9.42 4.96 -18.66
C ILE A 107 9.66 5.78 -19.92
N VAL A 108 9.49 7.07 -19.81
CA VAL A 108 9.71 8.01 -20.90
C VAL A 108 10.73 9.07 -20.52
N VAL A 109 11.49 9.53 -21.51
CA VAL A 109 12.39 10.67 -21.39
C VAL A 109 11.91 11.81 -22.28
N LEU A 110 11.93 12.99 -21.72
CA LEU A 110 11.62 14.24 -22.41
C LEU A 110 12.93 15.03 -22.60
N SER A 111 13.25 15.36 -23.83
CA SER A 111 14.40 16.19 -24.18
C SER A 111 13.94 17.48 -24.86
N PRO A 112 14.66 18.60 -24.72
CA PRO A 112 14.38 19.80 -25.49
C PRO A 112 14.35 19.49 -27.01
N GLY A 113 13.50 20.15 -27.76
CA GLY A 113 13.50 20.03 -29.21
C GLY A 113 14.82 20.59 -29.78
N THR A 114 15.44 19.84 -30.71
CA THR A 114 16.69 20.29 -31.35
C THR A 114 16.45 21.46 -32.32
N ASP A 115 15.25 21.51 -32.93
CA ASP A 115 14.91 22.46 -34.01
C ASP A 115 14.13 23.66 -33.46
N ASP A 116 13.52 23.59 -32.31
CA ASP A 116 12.83 24.66 -31.59
C ASP A 116 12.95 24.41 -30.08
N PRO A 117 13.88 25.10 -29.39
CA PRO A 117 14.03 25.00 -27.95
C PRO A 117 12.79 25.45 -27.15
N ALA A 118 11.91 26.27 -27.74
CA ALA A 118 10.65 26.72 -27.15
C ALA A 118 9.48 25.79 -27.50
N GLY A 119 9.70 24.85 -28.42
CA GLY A 119 8.70 23.86 -28.83
C GLY A 119 8.44 22.78 -27.76
N PRO A 120 7.41 21.95 -27.96
CA PRO A 120 7.12 20.88 -27.04
C PRO A 120 8.31 19.88 -27.00
N PRO A 121 8.76 19.46 -25.80
CA PRO A 121 9.86 18.52 -25.68
C PRO A 121 9.54 17.21 -26.40
N ARG A 122 10.56 16.63 -27.05
CA ARG A 122 10.46 15.30 -27.68
C ARG A 122 10.32 14.24 -26.60
N GLU A 123 9.34 13.37 -26.75
CA GLU A 123 9.12 12.22 -25.88
C GLU A 123 9.68 10.96 -26.53
N ARG A 124 10.47 10.21 -25.80
CA ARG A 124 10.99 8.89 -26.20
C ARG A 124 10.76 7.89 -25.08
N THR A 125 10.33 6.70 -25.44
CA THR A 125 10.19 5.57 -24.50
C THR A 125 11.55 4.92 -24.26
N VAL A 126 11.94 4.76 -23.00
CA VAL A 126 13.15 4.04 -22.59
C VAL A 126 12.83 2.58 -22.26
N PHE A 127 11.70 2.35 -21.58
CA PHE A 127 11.25 1.01 -21.25
C PHE A 127 9.73 0.94 -21.29
N ASP A 128 9.19 -0.03 -22.01
CA ASP A 128 7.76 -0.35 -22.06
C ASP A 128 7.57 -1.82 -21.63
N PRO A 129 6.91 -2.10 -20.50
CA PRO A 129 6.65 -3.46 -20.07
C PRO A 129 5.93 -4.32 -21.10
N HIS A 130 5.02 -3.73 -21.89
CA HIS A 130 4.27 -4.48 -22.91
C HIS A 130 5.12 -4.81 -24.15
N ALA A 131 6.00 -3.89 -24.55
CA ALA A 131 6.96 -4.18 -25.64
C ALA A 131 8.01 -5.21 -25.20
N PHE A 132 8.39 -5.21 -23.92
CA PHE A 132 9.30 -6.18 -23.33
C PHE A 132 8.66 -7.58 -23.18
N ASP A 133 7.40 -7.64 -22.76
CA ASP A 133 6.61 -8.85 -22.56
C ASP A 133 5.19 -8.67 -23.11
N PRO A 134 4.92 -9.06 -24.34
CA PRO A 134 3.60 -8.93 -24.98
C PRO A 134 2.48 -9.71 -24.27
N SER A 135 2.80 -10.68 -23.38
CA SER A 135 1.80 -11.37 -22.58
C SER A 135 1.13 -10.45 -21.54
N GLY A 136 1.74 -9.27 -21.25
CA GLY A 136 1.28 -8.33 -20.25
C GLY A 136 1.53 -8.79 -18.81
N GLY A 137 2.33 -9.84 -18.62
CA GLY A 137 2.69 -10.38 -17.31
C GLY A 137 3.74 -9.56 -16.57
N THR A 138 4.55 -8.78 -17.28
CA THR A 138 5.63 -7.98 -16.67
C THR A 138 5.09 -6.67 -16.09
N THR A 139 5.43 -6.39 -14.83
CA THR A 139 5.13 -5.13 -14.13
C THR A 139 6.40 -4.33 -13.87
N LEU A 140 6.32 -3.00 -14.00
CA LEU A 140 7.36 -2.06 -13.60
C LEU A 140 7.22 -1.80 -12.08
N ASP A 141 8.20 -2.24 -11.29
CA ASP A 141 8.17 -2.12 -9.83
C ASP A 141 8.87 -0.84 -9.34
N SER A 142 10.04 -0.51 -9.90
CA SER A 142 10.76 0.73 -9.63
C SER A 142 11.74 1.07 -10.76
N TRP A 143 12.20 2.33 -10.77
CA TRP A 143 13.19 2.80 -11.71
C TRP A 143 13.94 4.00 -11.13
N GLU A 144 15.20 4.16 -11.49
CA GLU A 144 16.04 5.30 -11.09
C GLU A 144 17.07 5.62 -12.18
N PRO A 145 17.11 6.84 -12.74
CA PRO A 145 18.11 7.21 -13.72
C PRO A 145 19.45 7.57 -13.06
N SER A 146 20.56 7.30 -13.77
CA SER A 146 21.90 7.71 -13.37
C SER A 146 22.06 9.23 -13.29
N PRO A 147 23.03 9.76 -12.52
CA PRO A 147 23.20 11.22 -12.36
C PRO A 147 23.38 11.98 -13.67
N ASP A 148 24.07 11.36 -14.64
CA ASP A 148 24.32 11.91 -15.98
C ASP A 148 23.15 11.67 -16.96
N GLY A 149 22.14 10.90 -16.56
CA GLY A 149 20.97 10.56 -17.38
C GLY A 149 21.20 9.53 -18.47
N ARG A 150 22.41 8.97 -18.59
CA ARG A 150 22.75 8.03 -19.68
C ARG A 150 22.25 6.61 -19.44
N ARG A 151 21.93 6.26 -18.20
CA ARG A 151 21.46 4.94 -17.80
C ARG A 151 20.23 5.03 -16.94
N VAL A 152 19.44 3.96 -16.94
CA VAL A 152 18.27 3.81 -16.05
C VAL A 152 18.31 2.42 -15.43
N ALA A 153 18.34 2.36 -14.10
CA ALA A 153 18.12 1.11 -13.37
C ALA A 153 16.62 0.83 -13.33
N VAL A 154 16.18 -0.34 -13.79
CA VAL A 154 14.76 -0.71 -13.94
C VAL A 154 14.51 -2.04 -13.22
N GLN A 155 13.65 -2.03 -12.23
CA GLN A 155 13.22 -3.25 -11.55
C GLN A 155 11.84 -3.67 -12.06
N THR A 156 11.73 -4.94 -12.44
CA THR A 156 10.49 -5.54 -12.92
C THR A 156 10.19 -6.83 -12.18
N SER A 157 8.91 -7.22 -12.10
CA SER A 157 8.49 -8.54 -11.65
C SER A 157 7.41 -9.11 -12.56
N SER A 158 7.16 -10.41 -12.46
CA SER A 158 6.11 -11.08 -13.23
C SER A 158 4.82 -11.13 -12.44
N GLY A 159 3.70 -10.71 -13.07
CA GLY A 159 2.36 -10.81 -12.51
C GLY A 159 2.15 -10.13 -11.15
N GLY A 160 3.00 -9.17 -10.76
CA GLY A 160 2.92 -8.55 -9.44
C GLY A 160 3.34 -9.47 -8.29
N THR A 161 4.15 -10.50 -8.55
CA THR A 161 4.70 -11.38 -7.50
C THR A 161 5.75 -10.70 -6.63
N GLU A 162 6.26 -9.53 -7.06
CA GLU A 162 7.30 -8.75 -6.36
C GLU A 162 8.66 -9.48 -6.22
N ARG A 163 8.81 -10.60 -6.91
CA ARG A 163 10.12 -11.25 -7.09
C ARG A 163 10.81 -10.57 -8.26
N GLY A 164 11.62 -9.56 -7.91
CA GLY A 164 12.14 -8.60 -8.87
C GLY A 164 13.41 -9.07 -9.59
N VAL A 165 13.60 -8.48 -10.76
CA VAL A 165 14.84 -8.51 -11.55
C VAL A 165 15.19 -7.06 -11.84
N LEU A 166 16.44 -6.67 -11.50
CA LEU A 166 16.98 -5.34 -11.76
C LEU A 166 17.84 -5.38 -13.04
N ARG A 167 17.60 -4.45 -13.94
CA ARG A 167 18.34 -4.25 -15.19
C ARG A 167 18.87 -2.84 -15.26
N VAL A 168 20.04 -2.67 -15.82
CA VAL A 168 20.56 -1.36 -16.19
C VAL A 168 20.40 -1.20 -17.69
N LEU A 169 19.65 -0.20 -18.10
CA LEU A 169 19.39 0.10 -19.52
C LEU A 169 20.17 1.35 -19.93
N ASP A 170 20.67 1.36 -21.14
CA ASP A 170 21.14 2.58 -21.80
C ASP A 170 19.93 3.44 -22.16
N THR A 171 19.96 4.72 -21.78
CA THR A 171 18.83 5.64 -21.95
C THR A 171 18.49 5.87 -23.40
N ASP A 172 19.48 5.91 -24.32
CA ASP A 172 19.26 6.23 -25.72
C ASP A 172 18.68 5.07 -26.53
N SER A 173 19.21 3.88 -26.34
CA SER A 173 18.78 2.69 -27.06
C SER A 173 17.67 1.91 -26.37
N GLY A 174 17.49 2.07 -25.04
CA GLY A 174 16.60 1.26 -24.22
C GLY A 174 17.10 -0.19 -24.04
N LEU A 175 18.30 -0.51 -24.48
CA LEU A 175 18.86 -1.86 -24.39
C LEU A 175 19.62 -2.08 -23.07
N PRO A 176 19.62 -3.33 -22.53
CA PRO A 176 20.45 -3.67 -21.38
C PRO A 176 21.95 -3.46 -21.67
N VAL A 177 22.67 -2.85 -20.74
CA VAL A 177 24.13 -2.65 -20.83
C VAL A 177 24.93 -3.80 -20.25
N GLU A 178 24.27 -4.66 -19.45
CA GLU A 178 24.86 -5.80 -18.75
C GLU A 178 23.81 -6.86 -18.43
N GLU A 179 24.22 -7.96 -17.79
CA GLU A 179 23.32 -9.01 -17.33
C GLU A 179 22.44 -8.52 -16.18
N ALA A 180 21.22 -9.06 -16.12
CA ALA A 180 20.22 -8.66 -15.12
C ALA A 180 20.54 -9.23 -13.73
N ILE A 181 20.43 -8.38 -12.71
CA ILE A 181 20.63 -8.73 -11.30
C ILE A 181 19.35 -9.36 -10.75
N ARG A 182 19.44 -10.57 -10.20
CA ARG A 182 18.33 -11.31 -9.59
C ARG A 182 18.32 -11.17 -8.07
N GLY A 183 17.25 -11.65 -7.42
CA GLY A 183 17.15 -11.65 -5.95
C GLY A 183 16.77 -10.32 -5.33
N VAL A 184 16.31 -9.36 -6.13
CA VAL A 184 15.82 -8.06 -5.65
C VAL A 184 14.33 -8.12 -5.30
N ARG A 185 13.95 -7.40 -4.24
CA ARG A 185 12.55 -7.17 -3.85
C ARG A 185 12.48 -5.88 -3.06
N TYR A 186 11.66 -4.92 -3.49
CA TYR A 186 11.55 -3.59 -2.89
C TYR A 186 12.91 -2.88 -2.79
N SER A 187 13.78 -3.09 -3.78
CA SER A 187 15.10 -2.50 -3.81
C SER A 187 15.03 -1.06 -4.32
N HIS A 188 15.47 -0.13 -3.50
CA HIS A 188 15.82 1.20 -3.98
C HIS A 188 17.23 1.17 -4.56
N VAL A 189 17.47 1.95 -5.61
CA VAL A 189 18.77 2.17 -6.22
C VAL A 189 19.26 3.57 -5.86
N ALA A 190 20.47 3.67 -5.35
CA ALA A 190 21.12 4.93 -5.01
C ALA A 190 22.40 5.08 -5.82
N TRP A 191 22.35 5.77 -6.96
CA TRP A 191 23.48 6.03 -7.82
C TRP A 191 24.49 6.96 -7.16
N VAL A 192 25.75 6.55 -7.08
CA VAL A 192 26.87 7.35 -6.56
C VAL A 192 27.76 7.90 -7.66
N SER A 193 27.72 7.30 -8.83
CA SER A 193 28.36 7.77 -10.05
C SER A 193 27.57 7.28 -11.28
N PRO A 194 27.90 7.71 -12.51
CA PRO A 194 27.27 7.14 -13.70
C PRO A 194 27.44 5.63 -13.85
N ASP A 195 28.45 5.03 -13.21
CA ASP A 195 28.84 3.64 -13.36
C ASP A 195 28.72 2.81 -12.06
N ALA A 196 28.17 3.39 -10.98
CA ALA A 196 28.03 2.63 -9.73
C ALA A 196 26.84 3.09 -8.90
N PHE A 197 26.18 2.11 -8.26
CA PHE A 197 25.06 2.37 -7.36
C PHE A 197 25.01 1.39 -6.18
N TYR A 198 24.42 1.85 -5.07
CA TYR A 198 24.02 0.98 -3.98
C TYR A 198 22.59 0.50 -4.19
N PHE A 199 22.33 -0.76 -3.80
CA PHE A 199 21.01 -1.36 -3.90
C PHE A 199 20.79 -2.42 -2.81
N VAL A 200 19.56 -2.91 -2.69
CA VAL A 200 19.20 -3.95 -1.73
C VAL A 200 19.02 -5.28 -2.43
N ARG A 201 19.74 -6.31 -1.97
CA ARG A 201 19.59 -7.68 -2.45
C ARG A 201 19.59 -8.67 -1.28
N ARG A 202 18.98 -9.82 -1.52
CA ARG A 202 19.11 -10.97 -0.64
C ARG A 202 20.40 -11.73 -1.00
N ASP A 203 21.18 -12.11 0.00
CA ASP A 203 22.33 -12.99 -0.19
C ASP A 203 21.84 -14.41 -0.51
N ASP A 204 22.37 -15.01 -1.56
CA ASP A 204 21.97 -16.35 -2.01
C ASP A 204 22.54 -17.46 -1.09
N THR A 205 23.57 -17.15 -0.30
CA THR A 205 24.25 -18.13 0.57
C THR A 205 23.57 -18.29 1.93
N ASP A 206 23.25 -17.18 2.61
CA ASP A 206 22.65 -17.21 3.96
C ASP A 206 21.21 -16.69 4.00
N GLY A 207 20.69 -16.23 2.87
CA GLY A 207 19.34 -15.71 2.72
C GLY A 207 19.09 -14.39 3.42
N ARG A 208 20.10 -13.73 3.99
CA ARG A 208 19.99 -12.42 4.61
C ARG A 208 19.88 -11.33 3.56
N ARG A 209 19.22 -10.25 3.91
CA ARG A 209 19.24 -9.03 3.10
C ARG A 209 20.45 -8.18 3.47
N GLY A 210 20.89 -7.34 2.53
CA GLY A 210 21.97 -6.40 2.75
C GLY A 210 21.92 -5.27 1.73
N VAL A 211 22.76 -4.26 1.98
CA VAL A 211 23.06 -3.19 1.02
C VAL A 211 24.34 -3.57 0.28
N TRP A 212 24.26 -3.59 -1.02
CA TRP A 212 25.33 -4.00 -1.94
C TRP A 212 25.75 -2.81 -2.81
N LEU A 213 27.01 -2.76 -3.18
CA LEU A 213 27.54 -1.86 -4.21
C LEU A 213 27.69 -2.66 -5.50
N HIS A 214 27.06 -2.15 -6.55
CA HIS A 214 27.16 -2.65 -7.92
C HIS A 214 27.95 -1.69 -8.79
N ARG A 215 28.80 -2.23 -9.68
CA ARG A 215 29.54 -1.48 -10.70
C ARG A 215 29.08 -1.92 -12.07
N VAL A 216 28.53 -0.98 -12.80
CA VAL A 216 28.07 -1.21 -14.17
C VAL A 216 29.28 -1.35 -15.09
N SER A 217 29.43 -2.50 -15.76
CA SER A 217 30.51 -2.76 -16.67
C SER A 217 30.03 -3.30 -18.01
N ALA A 218 30.52 -2.74 -19.11
CA ALA A 218 30.27 -3.30 -20.45
C ALA A 218 31.05 -4.59 -20.63
N GLY A 219 30.37 -5.74 -20.52
CA GLY A 219 30.93 -7.06 -20.84
C GLY A 219 30.95 -8.02 -19.67
N ARG A 220 31.92 -8.01 -18.79
CA ARG A 220 32.02 -8.95 -17.68
C ARG A 220 31.62 -8.27 -16.38
N SER A 221 30.49 -8.69 -15.77
CA SER A 221 30.05 -8.14 -14.48
C SER A 221 31.13 -8.39 -13.41
N GLU A 222 31.57 -7.33 -12.75
CA GLU A 222 32.29 -7.47 -11.50
C GLU A 222 31.32 -7.98 -10.42
N PRO A 223 31.74 -8.82 -9.48
CA PRO A 223 30.90 -9.27 -8.40
C PRO A 223 30.43 -8.08 -7.52
N ASP A 224 29.18 -8.08 -7.15
CA ASP A 224 28.65 -7.10 -6.19
C ASP A 224 29.38 -7.20 -4.86
N VAL A 225 29.61 -6.05 -4.23
CA VAL A 225 30.29 -5.96 -2.93
C VAL A 225 29.24 -5.73 -1.83
N LEU A 226 29.15 -6.66 -0.86
CA LEU A 226 28.33 -6.46 0.33
C LEU A 226 28.93 -5.35 1.21
N VAL A 227 28.21 -4.23 1.31
CA VAL A 227 28.65 -3.04 2.05
C VAL A 227 28.13 -3.06 3.48
N ARG A 228 26.88 -3.50 3.67
CA ARG A 228 26.27 -3.60 4.98
C ARG A 228 25.25 -4.75 5.03
N PRO A 229 25.51 -5.82 5.82
CA PRO A 229 24.51 -6.84 6.08
C PRO A 229 23.43 -6.31 7.02
N CYS A 230 22.22 -6.85 6.91
CA CYS A 230 21.14 -6.56 7.87
C CYS A 230 21.41 -7.18 9.24
N SER A 231 20.90 -6.55 10.28
CA SER A 231 21.03 -6.98 11.67
C SER A 231 20.28 -8.28 11.99
N GLY A 232 19.31 -8.69 11.16
CA GLY A 232 18.55 -9.92 11.39
C GLY A 232 17.69 -10.38 10.19
N PRO A 233 17.13 -11.59 10.26
CA PRO A 233 16.39 -12.19 9.14
C PRO A 233 15.05 -11.51 8.87
N ARG A 234 14.50 -10.77 9.84
CA ARG A 234 13.23 -10.05 9.73
C ARG A 234 13.41 -8.56 9.46
N THR A 235 14.64 -8.10 9.22
CA THR A 235 14.92 -6.70 8.88
C THR A 235 14.84 -6.48 7.37
N VAL A 236 14.36 -5.29 7.00
CA VAL A 236 14.26 -4.86 5.60
C VAL A 236 15.07 -3.59 5.45
N PRO A 237 16.20 -3.65 4.72
CA PRO A 237 17.02 -2.46 4.50
C PRO A 237 16.41 -1.55 3.44
N GLY A 238 16.73 -0.26 3.57
CA GLY A 238 16.55 0.75 2.53
C GLY A 238 17.84 1.49 2.33
N VAL A 239 18.06 2.04 1.14
CA VAL A 239 19.24 2.84 0.81
C VAL A 239 18.83 4.10 0.06
N ARG A 240 19.44 5.24 0.38
CA ARG A 240 19.23 6.54 -0.29
C ARG A 240 20.54 7.32 -0.32
N LEU A 241 20.73 8.09 -1.39
CA LEU A 241 21.80 9.08 -1.46
C LEU A 241 21.17 10.48 -1.39
N LEU A 242 21.52 11.26 -0.36
CA LEU A 242 21.03 12.61 -0.16
C LEU A 242 22.08 13.62 -0.61
N GLY A 243 21.67 14.61 -1.42
CA GLY A 243 22.54 15.67 -1.93
C GLY A 243 23.76 15.19 -2.70
N GLY A 244 23.72 13.97 -3.28
CA GLY A 244 24.86 13.37 -3.98
C GLY A 244 26.06 12.99 -3.09
N ARG A 245 25.96 13.15 -1.77
CA ARG A 245 27.06 13.01 -0.83
C ARG A 245 26.77 12.05 0.33
N TRP A 246 25.60 12.16 0.93
CA TRP A 246 25.27 11.46 2.17
C TRP A 246 24.53 10.16 1.88
N LEU A 247 25.23 9.03 2.07
CA LEU A 247 24.62 7.72 1.93
C LEU A 247 23.87 7.35 3.21
N VAL A 248 22.58 7.16 3.12
CA VAL A 248 21.72 6.77 4.24
C VAL A 248 21.27 5.34 4.07
N VAL A 249 21.43 4.54 5.12
CA VAL A 249 20.87 3.19 5.22
C VAL A 249 19.88 3.14 6.36
N SER A 250 18.69 2.60 6.07
CA SER A 250 17.65 2.32 7.05
C SER A 250 17.43 0.82 7.20
N GLU A 251 17.10 0.34 8.40
CA GLU A 251 16.66 -1.02 8.65
C GLU A 251 15.31 -1.00 9.38
N SER A 252 14.25 -1.42 8.69
CA SER A 252 12.93 -1.59 9.31
C SER A 252 12.82 -2.99 9.93
N HIS A 253 12.27 -3.07 11.14
CA HIS A 253 12.15 -4.32 11.91
C HIS A 253 10.76 -4.96 11.73
N GLY A 254 10.57 -5.66 10.62
CA GLY A 254 9.28 -6.25 10.24
C GLY A 254 8.22 -5.16 10.07
N THR A 255 7.10 -5.30 10.77
CA THR A 255 6.01 -4.31 10.79
C THR A 255 5.97 -3.46 12.07
N GLY A 256 7.05 -3.51 12.86
CA GLY A 256 7.19 -2.67 14.06
C GLY A 256 7.47 -1.22 13.73
N HIS A 257 7.14 -0.33 14.66
CA HIS A 257 7.43 1.12 14.56
C HIS A 257 8.89 1.45 14.89
N ARG A 258 9.81 0.65 14.37
CA ARG A 258 11.24 0.85 14.55
C ARG A 258 11.96 0.84 13.22
N THR A 259 12.69 1.91 12.97
CA THR A 259 13.63 2.03 11.84
C THR A 259 14.97 2.46 12.39
N ASP A 260 15.97 1.60 12.33
CA ASP A 260 17.34 1.98 12.66
C ASP A 260 17.95 2.72 11.46
N LEU A 261 18.66 3.83 11.70
CA LEU A 261 19.22 4.69 10.67
C LEU A 261 20.72 4.93 10.88
N TRP A 262 21.44 4.83 9.77
CA TRP A 262 22.88 5.18 9.68
C TRP A 262 23.09 6.10 8.48
N ILE A 263 24.11 6.96 8.60
CA ILE A 263 24.56 7.85 7.53
C ILE A 263 26.08 7.73 7.35
N ALA A 264 26.53 7.86 6.11
CA ALA A 264 27.94 7.92 5.76
C ALA A 264 28.22 9.06 4.78
N ASP A 265 29.33 9.77 4.99
CA ASP A 265 29.82 10.82 4.10
C ASP A 265 30.68 10.21 2.99
N LEU A 266 30.25 10.25 1.76
CA LEU A 266 31.00 9.76 0.59
C LEU A 266 31.95 10.81 -0.02
N GLY A 267 31.84 12.07 0.40
CA GLY A 267 32.68 13.19 -0.08
C GLY A 267 33.72 13.69 0.93
N GLY A 268 33.79 13.06 2.12
CA GLY A 268 34.76 13.43 3.15
C GLY A 268 36.14 12.81 2.90
N PRO A 269 37.24 13.45 3.40
CA PRO A 269 38.58 12.86 3.32
C PRO A 269 38.61 11.51 4.04
N ALA A 270 39.28 10.53 3.44
CA ALA A 270 39.51 9.24 4.07
C ALA A 270 40.40 9.43 5.31
N GLU A 271 39.84 9.26 6.52
CA GLU A 271 40.71 9.20 7.72
C GLU A 271 41.56 7.90 7.69
N PRO A 272 42.79 7.93 8.16
CA PRO A 272 43.63 6.73 8.25
C PRO A 272 42.94 5.68 9.16
N ALA A 273 43.09 4.42 8.79
CA ALA A 273 42.58 3.30 9.58
C ALA A 273 43.14 3.40 11.04
N PRO A 274 42.36 3.14 12.08
CA PRO A 274 42.86 3.09 13.42
C PRO A 274 43.96 2.01 13.50
N ALA A 275 45.15 2.38 13.98
CA ALA A 275 46.24 1.43 14.23
C ALA A 275 45.72 0.31 15.14
N ALA A 276 45.99 -0.94 14.78
CA ALA A 276 45.63 -2.09 15.58
C ALA A 276 46.20 -1.94 16.98
N ALA A 277 45.31 -1.81 17.99
CA ALA A 277 45.71 -1.79 19.38
C ALA A 277 46.33 -3.15 19.73
N ALA A 278 47.57 -3.12 20.20
CA ALA A 278 48.25 -4.27 20.74
C ALA A 278 47.45 -4.79 21.96
N THR A 279 47.25 -6.09 21.99
CA THR A 279 46.60 -6.79 23.10
C THR A 279 47.51 -6.85 24.29
N ASP A 280 47.15 -6.20 25.38
CA ASP A 280 47.62 -6.53 26.73
C ASP A 280 46.55 -7.35 27.47
N ALA A 281 47.01 -8.44 28.01
CA ALA A 281 46.21 -9.43 28.71
C ALA A 281 45.97 -8.98 30.16
N ALA A 282 44.73 -8.72 30.54
CA ALA A 282 44.25 -8.86 31.91
C ALA A 282 42.74 -8.89 31.97
N GLY A 283 42.19 -9.92 32.62
CA GLY A 283 40.77 -10.29 32.60
C GLY A 283 39.84 -9.32 33.29
N ALA A 284 38.69 -9.14 32.63
CA ALA A 284 37.42 -8.76 33.27
C ALA A 284 36.26 -9.20 32.39
N THR A 285 35.36 -9.97 32.97
CA THR A 285 34.07 -10.42 32.41
C THR A 285 33.19 -9.25 32.07
N THR A 286 32.84 -9.07 30.81
CA THR A 286 31.80 -8.15 30.35
C THR A 286 30.92 -8.85 29.30
N ALA A 287 29.64 -8.46 29.31
CA ALA A 287 28.53 -9.00 28.55
C ALA A 287 28.76 -9.10 27.03
N PRO A 288 28.00 -9.94 26.31
CA PRO A 288 28.30 -10.27 24.92
C PRO A 288 28.00 -9.06 23.99
N THR A 289 29.02 -8.38 23.55
CA THR A 289 28.98 -7.52 22.37
C THR A 289 28.92 -8.40 21.12
N ALA A 290 27.86 -8.25 20.34
CA ALA A 290 27.70 -8.93 19.06
C ALA A 290 28.90 -8.55 18.14
N ALA A 291 29.77 -9.50 17.90
CA ALA A 291 30.87 -9.36 16.95
C ALA A 291 30.29 -9.28 15.52
N ALA A 292 30.25 -8.07 14.96
CA ALA A 292 30.15 -7.89 13.52
C ALA A 292 31.48 -8.34 12.91
N GLY A 293 31.45 -9.45 12.16
CA GLY A 293 32.62 -9.94 11.42
C GLY A 293 33.13 -8.87 10.46
N ALA A 294 34.27 -8.27 10.80
CA ALA A 294 34.99 -7.34 9.93
C ALA A 294 35.68 -8.15 8.83
N LEU A 295 35.30 -7.90 7.58
CA LEU A 295 36.12 -8.31 6.42
C LEU A 295 37.48 -7.55 6.48
N SER A 296 38.56 -8.21 6.18
CA SER A 296 39.90 -7.65 6.31
C SER A 296 40.18 -6.53 5.28
N ALA A 297 41.05 -5.58 5.65
CA ALA A 297 41.43 -4.42 4.83
C ALA A 297 42.22 -4.80 3.56
N ALA A 298 42.51 -6.08 3.32
CA ALA A 298 43.35 -6.56 2.21
C ALA A 298 42.58 -6.74 0.88
N ASP A 299 41.24 -6.64 0.86
CA ASP A 299 40.43 -6.95 -0.32
C ASP A 299 40.04 -5.73 -1.19
N LEU A 300 40.71 -4.59 -1.01
CA LEU A 300 40.34 -3.34 -1.69
C LEU A 300 41.54 -2.70 -2.39
N ASP A 301 42.08 -3.37 -3.39
CA ASP A 301 42.94 -2.67 -4.36
C ASP A 301 42.10 -1.74 -5.22
N GLY A 302 42.21 -0.43 -4.95
CA GLY A 302 41.73 0.66 -5.83
C GLY A 302 40.24 1.00 -5.84
N GLY A 303 39.39 0.45 -4.93
CA GLY A 303 37.95 0.78 -4.83
C GLY A 303 37.67 1.94 -3.90
N PRO A 304 36.48 2.58 -4.00
CA PRO A 304 36.08 3.61 -3.07
C PRO A 304 36.10 3.07 -1.64
N ALA A 305 36.68 3.86 -0.71
CA ALA A 305 36.80 3.50 0.69
C ALA A 305 35.45 3.06 1.24
N ARG A 306 35.40 2.02 2.10
CA ARG A 306 34.17 1.56 2.73
C ARG A 306 33.48 2.74 3.44
N PRO A 307 32.13 2.91 3.28
CA PRO A 307 31.42 3.98 3.95
C PRO A 307 31.61 3.90 5.47
N ARG A 308 31.97 5.02 6.09
CA ARG A 308 32.04 5.14 7.55
C ARG A 308 30.68 5.48 8.10
N TRP A 309 30.04 4.49 8.73
CA TRP A 309 28.69 4.59 9.24
C TRP A 309 28.65 5.33 10.58
N ARG A 310 27.86 6.39 10.64
CA ARG A 310 27.48 7.08 11.89
C ARG A 310 26.02 6.73 12.19
N PRO A 311 25.69 6.30 13.42
CA PRO A 311 24.30 6.08 13.80
C PRO A 311 23.57 7.42 13.88
N VAL A 312 22.42 7.51 13.22
CA VAL A 312 21.47 8.63 13.38
C VAL A 312 20.57 8.34 14.58
N HIS A 313 19.88 7.18 14.55
CA HIS A 313 19.30 6.54 15.73
C HIS A 313 19.23 5.03 15.50
N VAL A 314 19.56 4.27 16.53
CA VAL A 314 19.60 2.80 16.49
C VAL A 314 19.05 2.26 17.79
N GLY A 315 18.24 1.21 17.75
CA GLY A 315 17.70 0.56 18.93
C GLY A 315 16.50 1.27 19.56
N LEU A 316 16.05 2.40 19.01
CA LEU A 316 14.92 3.16 19.51
C LEU A 316 13.61 2.68 18.87
N ASP A 317 12.54 2.67 19.66
CA ASP A 317 11.20 2.33 19.18
C ASP A 317 10.58 3.56 18.50
N ALA A 318 11.14 3.96 17.36
CA ALA A 318 10.73 5.09 16.55
C ALA A 318 10.98 4.86 15.07
N GLU A 319 10.13 5.42 14.22
CA GLU A 319 10.33 5.54 12.78
C GLU A 319 10.86 6.92 12.46
N SER A 320 11.90 6.99 11.60
CA SER A 320 12.41 8.27 11.11
C SER A 320 12.73 8.21 9.62
N HIS A 321 12.43 9.29 8.93
CA HIS A 321 12.71 9.45 7.49
C HIS A 321 13.52 10.72 7.29
N PRO A 322 14.77 10.61 6.84
CA PRO A 322 15.64 11.76 6.62
C PRO A 322 15.43 12.40 5.24
N ASP A 323 15.68 13.70 5.15
CA ASP A 323 15.90 14.46 3.93
C ASP A 323 16.92 15.56 4.17
N LEU A 324 17.64 15.97 3.12
CA LEU A 324 18.70 16.99 3.23
C LEU A 324 18.16 18.33 2.72
N GLY A 325 18.27 19.35 3.57
CA GLY A 325 17.91 20.72 3.18
C GLY A 325 18.95 21.41 2.29
N PRO A 326 18.56 22.44 1.54
CA PRO A 326 19.47 23.24 0.76
C PRO A 326 20.47 24.02 1.66
N ASP A 327 20.20 24.16 2.95
CA ASP A 327 21.07 24.70 3.99
C ASP A 327 22.11 23.66 4.50
N GLY A 328 22.11 22.44 3.99
CA GLY A 328 22.98 21.35 4.38
C GLY A 328 22.61 20.65 5.67
N MET A 329 21.50 21.00 6.31
CA MET A 329 20.99 20.32 7.50
C MET A 329 20.22 19.06 7.14
N LEU A 330 20.32 18.03 7.98
CA LEU A 330 19.52 16.81 7.90
C LEU A 330 18.22 17.03 8.66
N TYR A 331 17.10 16.97 7.94
CA TYR A 331 15.76 17.01 8.51
C TYR A 331 15.20 15.61 8.66
N LEU A 332 14.54 15.36 9.79
CA LEU A 332 14.04 14.03 10.16
C LEU A 332 12.56 14.14 10.54
N ARG A 333 11.70 13.53 9.73
CA ARG A 333 10.33 13.26 10.15
C ARG A 333 10.33 12.02 11.03
N THR A 334 9.96 12.18 12.31
CA THR A 334 10.14 11.12 13.30
C THR A 334 8.92 10.92 14.19
N THR A 335 8.72 9.66 14.65
CA THR A 335 7.79 9.33 15.73
C THR A 335 8.43 9.37 17.11
N LEU A 336 9.72 9.68 17.21
CA LEU A 336 10.42 9.76 18.50
C LEU A 336 9.83 10.89 19.36
N GLY A 337 9.13 10.51 20.45
CA GLY A 337 8.44 11.46 21.33
C GLY A 337 7.23 12.17 20.70
N ALA A 338 6.75 11.71 19.51
CA ALA A 338 5.68 12.35 18.75
C ALA A 338 4.88 11.30 17.94
N PRO A 339 3.87 10.64 18.51
CA PRO A 339 3.12 9.56 17.86
C PRO A 339 2.53 9.89 16.48
N ARG A 340 2.22 11.17 16.21
CA ARG A 340 1.73 11.66 14.91
C ARG A 340 2.82 12.31 14.07
N ARG A 341 4.06 12.19 14.51
CA ARG A 341 5.31 12.66 13.91
C ARG A 341 5.53 14.18 14.05
N ARG A 342 6.81 14.51 14.13
CA ARG A 342 7.36 15.87 14.16
C ARG A 342 8.54 15.96 13.20
N ILE A 343 9.04 17.18 12.95
CA ILE A 343 10.29 17.41 12.23
C ILE A 343 11.36 17.85 13.20
N CYS A 344 12.50 17.18 13.16
CA CYS A 344 13.73 17.57 13.82
C CYS A 344 14.80 17.91 12.78
N ALA A 345 15.74 18.78 13.12
CA ALA A 345 16.93 19.10 12.33
C ALA A 345 18.20 18.74 13.09
N VAL A 346 19.24 18.31 12.35
CA VAL A 346 20.54 17.96 12.91
C VAL A 346 21.65 18.14 11.85
N ASP A 347 22.87 18.45 12.28
CA ASP A 347 24.04 18.41 11.38
C ASP A 347 24.32 16.94 10.98
N PRO A 348 24.38 16.63 9.68
CA PRO A 348 24.67 15.27 9.21
C PRO A 348 26.08 14.76 9.60
N ARG A 349 26.99 15.67 10.02
CA ARG A 349 28.31 15.29 10.54
C ARG A 349 28.28 14.76 11.96
N ASP A 350 27.27 15.17 12.75
CA ASP A 350 27.04 14.68 14.13
C ASP A 350 25.55 14.38 14.35
N PRO A 351 25.02 13.31 13.70
CA PRO A 351 23.59 13.08 13.52
C PRO A 351 22.88 12.45 14.72
N GLY A 352 23.59 12.24 15.84
CA GLY A 352 23.04 11.56 17.03
C GLY A 352 21.81 12.26 17.61
N THR A 353 20.91 11.48 18.21
CA THR A 353 19.62 11.98 18.74
C THR A 353 19.75 13.05 19.80
N ALA A 354 20.87 13.11 20.54
CA ALA A 354 21.15 14.16 21.53
C ALA A 354 21.28 15.56 20.90
N ASN A 355 21.61 15.63 19.61
CA ASN A 355 21.82 16.87 18.87
C ASN A 355 20.58 17.30 18.06
N TRP A 356 19.49 16.53 18.14
CA TRP A 356 18.28 16.85 17.40
C TRP A 356 17.57 18.06 17.98
N ARG A 357 17.36 19.07 17.16
CA ARG A 357 16.54 20.23 17.47
C ARG A 357 15.15 20.03 16.84
N GLU A 358 14.10 20.12 17.66
CA GLU A 358 12.74 20.17 17.13
C GLU A 358 12.54 21.43 16.30
N VAL A 359 12.00 21.27 15.09
CA VAL A 359 11.68 22.36 14.17
C VAL A 359 10.18 22.55 14.08
N VAL A 360 9.46 21.48 13.72
CA VAL A 360 8.00 21.53 13.64
C VAL A 360 7.43 20.49 14.60
N PRO A 361 6.67 20.92 15.62
CA PRO A 361 6.10 20.01 16.60
C PRO A 361 4.98 19.13 16.01
N GLU A 362 4.61 18.08 16.76
CA GLU A 362 3.45 17.25 16.46
C GLU A 362 2.16 18.08 16.47
N ASP A 363 1.29 17.81 15.48
CA ASP A 363 -0.09 18.33 15.49
C ASP A 363 -1.00 17.34 16.26
N PRO A 364 -1.79 17.81 17.25
CA PRO A 364 -2.61 16.92 18.07
C PRO A 364 -3.75 16.23 17.30
N ASP A 365 -4.15 16.76 16.15
CA ASP A 365 -5.32 16.33 15.38
C ASP A 365 -5.00 15.80 13.97
N ALA A 366 -3.77 15.95 13.49
CA ALA A 366 -3.35 15.50 12.18
C ALA A 366 -2.04 14.69 12.23
N THR A 367 -1.87 13.75 11.31
CA THR A 367 -0.62 13.02 11.15
C THR A 367 0.27 13.72 10.11
N LEU A 368 1.56 13.82 10.37
CA LEU A 368 2.55 14.34 9.43
C LEU A 368 3.00 13.21 8.50
N ASP A 369 2.48 13.17 7.28
CA ASP A 369 2.70 12.02 6.37
C ASP A 369 3.89 12.20 5.44
N GLY A 370 4.15 13.42 4.98
CA GLY A 370 5.24 13.74 4.07
C GLY A 370 5.89 15.07 4.39
N PHE A 371 7.12 15.21 3.94
CA PHE A 371 7.81 16.50 3.91
C PHE A 371 8.84 16.50 2.78
N ALA A 372 9.21 17.70 2.33
CA ALA A 372 10.32 17.94 1.42
C ALA A 372 11.05 19.21 1.87
N ALA A 373 12.38 19.15 1.90
CA ALA A 373 13.22 20.29 2.15
C ALA A 373 13.47 21.02 0.81
N ALA A 374 12.78 22.12 0.62
CA ALA A 374 12.72 22.91 -0.63
C ALA A 374 13.29 24.31 -0.43
N GLY A 375 13.13 25.19 -1.41
CA GLY A 375 13.69 26.54 -1.40
C GLY A 375 15.15 26.57 -1.83
N THR A 376 15.82 27.69 -1.57
CA THR A 376 17.26 27.89 -1.84
C THR A 376 18.05 27.94 -0.55
N ALA A 377 19.36 27.95 -0.61
CA ALA A 377 20.21 28.08 0.59
C ALA A 377 19.94 29.38 1.37
N GLU A 378 19.59 30.47 0.66
CA GLU A 378 19.26 31.77 1.24
C GLU A 378 17.83 31.83 1.80
N ALA A 379 16.91 31.12 1.15
CA ALA A 379 15.48 31.05 1.51
C ALA A 379 15.00 29.58 1.55
N PRO A 380 15.49 28.79 2.52
CA PRO A 380 15.08 27.40 2.65
C PRO A 380 13.64 27.29 3.19
N GLU A 381 12.91 26.28 2.76
CA GLU A 381 11.54 26.01 3.15
C GLU A 381 11.33 24.52 3.46
N LEU A 382 10.52 24.22 4.45
CA LEU A 382 9.99 22.89 4.69
C LEU A 382 8.55 22.81 4.21
N LEU A 383 8.33 22.06 3.14
CA LEU A 383 6.99 21.74 2.67
C LEU A 383 6.50 20.51 3.44
N LEU A 384 5.35 20.62 4.09
CA LEU A 384 4.78 19.56 4.92
C LEU A 384 3.41 19.14 4.42
N THR A 385 3.18 17.82 4.36
CA THR A 385 1.85 17.27 4.17
C THR A 385 1.36 16.63 5.46
N ARG A 386 0.21 17.09 5.95
CA ARG A 386 -0.49 16.50 7.07
C ARG A 386 -1.79 15.86 6.60
N THR A 387 -2.20 14.77 7.22
CA THR A 387 -3.49 14.14 6.95
C THR A 387 -4.40 14.24 8.18
N ARG A 388 -5.57 14.80 7.96
CA ARG A 388 -6.65 14.89 8.95
C ARG A 388 -7.88 14.14 8.42
N LEU A 389 -8.20 13.00 9.05
CA LEU A 389 -9.32 12.14 8.66
C LEU A 389 -9.36 11.83 7.14
N GLY A 390 -8.21 11.45 6.59
CA GLY A 390 -8.09 11.01 5.20
C GLY A 390 -7.86 12.11 4.16
N ILE A 391 -7.83 13.40 4.57
CA ILE A 391 -7.60 14.55 3.70
C ILE A 391 -6.24 15.14 3.98
N SER A 392 -5.48 15.42 2.93
CA SER A 392 -4.18 16.08 3.04
C SER A 392 -4.31 17.59 3.10
N GLU A 393 -3.50 18.18 3.97
CA GLU A 393 -3.23 19.61 4.08
C GLU A 393 -1.76 19.84 3.66
N LEU A 394 -1.49 20.91 2.91
CA LEU A 394 -0.12 21.28 2.48
C LEU A 394 0.24 22.64 3.03
N ALA A 395 1.41 22.78 3.61
CA ALA A 395 1.90 24.03 4.16
C ALA A 395 3.42 24.17 4.01
N ALA A 396 3.91 25.40 3.95
CA ALA A 396 5.32 25.75 3.98
C ALA A 396 5.68 26.32 5.37
N HIS A 397 6.79 25.85 5.92
CA HIS A 397 7.33 26.28 7.21
C HIS A 397 8.76 26.78 7.07
N ASP A 398 9.16 27.72 7.92
CA ASP A 398 10.55 28.15 8.05
C ASP A 398 11.36 27.04 8.77
N PRO A 399 12.43 26.50 8.16
CA PRO A 399 13.24 25.45 8.77
C PRO A 399 14.06 25.90 9.98
N ARG A 400 14.22 27.22 10.19
CA ARG A 400 15.01 27.77 11.30
C ARG A 400 14.27 27.68 12.62
N ASP A 401 12.98 28.01 12.62
CA ASP A 401 12.15 28.11 13.84
C ASP A 401 10.81 27.34 13.76
N GLY A 402 10.51 26.73 12.61
CA GLY A 402 9.28 25.96 12.39
C GLY A 402 8.04 26.80 12.15
N ARG A 403 8.17 28.13 12.08
CA ARG A 403 7.04 29.04 11.88
C ARG A 403 6.33 28.75 10.56
N LEU A 404 5.01 28.71 10.61
CA LEU A 404 4.18 28.59 9.42
C LEU A 404 4.40 29.84 8.52
N LEU A 405 4.89 29.61 7.32
CA LEU A 405 5.06 30.66 6.32
C LEU A 405 3.76 30.90 5.56
N ARG A 406 3.15 29.83 5.05
CA ARG A 406 1.88 29.87 4.32
C ARG A 406 1.20 28.50 4.22
N VAL A 407 -0.12 28.52 4.11
CA VAL A 407 -0.91 27.35 3.74
C VAL A 407 -1.04 27.32 2.22
N LEU A 408 -0.78 26.18 1.62
CA LEU A 408 -0.78 25.97 0.19
C LEU A 408 -2.09 25.28 -0.24
N PRO A 409 -2.99 25.94 -0.97
CA PRO A 409 -4.28 25.37 -1.31
C PRO A 409 -4.12 24.20 -2.27
N LEU A 410 -4.76 23.07 -1.95
CA LEU A 410 -4.92 21.91 -2.83
C LEU A 410 -6.18 22.05 -3.68
N PRO A 411 -6.28 21.33 -4.83
CA PRO A 411 -7.45 21.42 -5.72
C PRO A 411 -8.79 21.04 -5.08
N GLY A 412 -8.78 20.22 -4.01
CA GLY A 412 -9.98 19.76 -3.32
C GLY A 412 -9.67 18.96 -2.05
N GLU A 413 -10.66 18.20 -1.57
CA GLU A 413 -10.56 17.35 -0.38
C GLU A 413 -10.01 15.96 -0.72
N GLY A 414 -8.72 15.90 -1.03
CA GLY A 414 -8.04 14.69 -1.48
C GLY A 414 -6.76 14.36 -0.72
N MET A 415 -5.90 13.61 -1.36
CA MET A 415 -4.62 13.17 -0.83
C MET A 415 -3.45 13.67 -1.67
N VAL A 416 -2.34 13.98 -0.99
CA VAL A 416 -1.01 14.13 -1.60
C VAL A 416 -0.27 12.81 -1.42
N THR A 417 0.03 12.12 -2.52
CA THR A 417 0.68 10.81 -2.48
C THR A 417 2.19 10.89 -2.58
N ARG A 418 2.70 11.97 -3.15
CA ARG A 418 4.11 12.24 -3.37
C ARG A 418 4.37 13.72 -3.18
N LEU A 419 5.46 14.05 -2.52
CA LEU A 419 5.98 15.41 -2.38
C LEU A 419 7.50 15.31 -2.47
N GLU A 420 8.09 15.92 -3.48
CA GLU A 420 9.52 15.82 -3.79
C GLU A 420 10.06 17.23 -4.14
N ALA A 421 11.14 17.61 -3.46
CA ALA A 421 11.86 18.84 -3.78
C ALA A 421 12.65 18.68 -5.09
N GLU A 422 12.75 19.78 -5.84
CA GLU A 422 13.54 19.87 -7.06
C GLU A 422 14.86 20.60 -6.78
N PRO A 423 15.91 20.34 -7.58
CA PRO A 423 17.21 21.00 -7.41
C PRO A 423 17.17 22.54 -7.55
N ASP A 424 16.16 23.08 -8.24
CA ASP A 424 15.94 24.52 -8.41
C ASP A 424 15.23 25.17 -7.21
N GLY A 425 14.98 24.40 -6.15
CA GLY A 425 14.29 24.84 -4.94
C GLY A 425 12.76 24.76 -5.02
N GLY A 426 12.21 24.37 -6.14
CA GLY A 426 10.80 24.07 -6.29
C GLY A 426 10.42 22.70 -5.75
N ALA A 427 9.19 22.28 -5.99
CA ALA A 427 8.72 20.93 -5.65
C ALA A 427 7.68 20.42 -6.64
N HIS A 428 7.63 19.08 -6.77
CA HIS A 428 6.54 18.38 -7.41
C HIS A 428 5.71 17.62 -6.39
N LEU A 429 4.41 17.53 -6.64
CA LEU A 429 3.51 16.71 -5.85
C LEU A 429 2.46 16.01 -6.71
N CYS A 430 2.05 14.83 -6.29
CA CYS A 430 0.90 14.13 -6.85
C CYS A 430 -0.32 14.39 -5.98
N TYR A 431 -1.39 14.87 -6.59
CA TYR A 431 -2.69 15.07 -5.96
C TYR A 431 -3.75 14.17 -6.60
N ALA A 432 -4.64 13.65 -5.80
CA ALA A 432 -5.85 12.95 -6.25
C ALA A 432 -6.95 13.09 -5.19
N ASP A 433 -8.22 13.07 -5.60
CA ASP A 433 -9.36 12.89 -4.71
C ASP A 433 -10.32 11.83 -5.24
N VAL A 434 -11.44 11.58 -4.58
CA VAL A 434 -12.39 10.51 -4.95
C VAL A 434 -12.94 10.68 -6.38
N ALA A 435 -13.08 11.91 -6.86
CA ALA A 435 -13.61 12.24 -8.18
C ALA A 435 -12.52 12.64 -9.20
N THR A 436 -11.39 13.17 -8.71
CA THR A 436 -10.29 13.69 -9.52
C THR A 436 -9.16 12.68 -9.60
N GLN A 437 -8.85 12.25 -10.82
CA GLN A 437 -7.74 11.35 -11.08
C GLN A 437 -6.42 11.99 -10.68
N GLN A 438 -5.40 11.16 -10.39
CA GLN A 438 -4.07 11.66 -10.04
C GLN A 438 -3.57 12.66 -11.09
N CYS A 439 -3.16 13.82 -10.61
CA CYS A 439 -2.46 14.84 -11.38
C CYS A 439 -1.14 15.19 -10.72
N VAL A 440 -0.22 15.71 -11.52
CA VAL A 440 1.06 16.25 -11.06
C VAL A 440 0.94 17.75 -10.95
N LEU A 441 1.30 18.28 -9.79
CA LEU A 441 1.36 19.71 -9.52
C LEU A 441 2.81 20.13 -9.29
N THR A 442 3.15 21.33 -9.72
CA THR A 442 4.44 22.00 -9.48
C THR A 442 4.25 23.16 -8.55
N LEU A 443 5.20 23.35 -7.65
CA LEU A 443 5.31 24.51 -6.77
C LEU A 443 6.67 25.16 -7.02
N ALA A 444 6.68 26.38 -7.54
CA ALA A 444 7.89 27.18 -7.64
C ALA A 444 8.33 27.67 -6.24
N PRO A 445 9.61 27.96 -6.01
CA PRO A 445 10.09 28.52 -4.74
C PRO A 445 9.29 29.76 -4.36
N GLY A 446 8.84 29.83 -3.11
CA GLY A 446 8.05 30.96 -2.60
C GLY A 446 6.63 31.10 -3.14
N ALA A 447 6.16 30.23 -4.03
CA ALA A 447 4.83 30.36 -4.64
C ALA A 447 3.70 30.14 -3.61
N GLU A 448 2.58 30.87 -3.79
CA GLU A 448 1.40 30.84 -2.93
C GLU A 448 0.48 29.64 -3.19
N ARG A 449 0.63 28.98 -4.34
CA ARG A 449 -0.18 27.79 -4.71
C ARG A 449 0.56 26.89 -5.70
N PRO A 450 0.34 25.56 -5.62
CA PRO A 450 0.77 24.64 -6.66
C PRO A 450 0.00 24.90 -7.97
N ARG A 451 0.65 24.63 -9.10
CA ARG A 451 0.07 24.73 -10.46
C ARG A 451 0.11 23.35 -11.13
N PRO A 452 -0.85 23.03 -11.99
CA PRO A 452 -0.78 21.78 -12.75
C PRO A 452 0.49 21.74 -13.61
N TRP A 453 1.21 20.63 -13.54
CA TRP A 453 2.26 20.33 -14.51
C TRP A 453 1.58 20.05 -15.87
N PRO A 454 1.99 20.71 -16.97
CA PRO A 454 1.22 20.70 -18.21
C PRO A 454 0.89 19.32 -18.78
N ARG A 455 1.76 18.31 -18.57
CA ARG A 455 1.56 16.94 -19.03
C ARG A 455 0.80 16.06 -18.05
N GLY A 456 0.76 16.44 -16.79
CA GLY A 456 0.17 15.64 -15.71
C GLY A 456 -1.20 16.15 -15.24
N THR A 457 -1.99 16.79 -16.12
CA THR A 457 -3.32 17.29 -15.78
C THR A 457 -4.35 16.15 -15.69
N ALA A 458 -5.26 16.24 -14.73
CA ALA A 458 -6.40 15.36 -14.65
C ALA A 458 -7.57 15.86 -15.50
N PRO A 459 -8.42 14.95 -16.01
CA PRO A 459 -9.69 15.35 -16.62
C PRO A 459 -10.63 15.94 -15.56
N ALA A 460 -11.61 16.74 -16.01
CA ALA A 460 -12.64 17.28 -15.13
C ALA A 460 -13.40 16.12 -14.43
N PRO A 461 -13.76 16.26 -13.14
CA PRO A 461 -14.55 15.28 -12.43
C PRO A 461 -15.90 15.01 -13.11
N PRO A 462 -16.32 13.74 -13.24
CA PRO A 462 -17.57 13.43 -13.96
C PRO A 462 -18.83 13.74 -13.14
N ALA A 463 -18.70 14.01 -11.86
CA ALA A 463 -19.79 14.37 -10.96
C ALA A 463 -19.26 15.05 -9.70
N ASP A 464 -20.14 15.80 -9.03
CA ASP A 464 -19.89 16.28 -7.68
C ASP A 464 -20.07 15.12 -6.67
N ILE A 465 -19.01 14.85 -5.91
CA ILE A 465 -19.01 13.83 -4.86
C ILE A 465 -18.95 14.53 -3.51
N ARG A 466 -20.02 14.36 -2.72
CA ARG A 466 -20.07 14.91 -1.38
C ARG A 466 -19.62 13.90 -0.33
N ARG A 467 -18.94 14.43 0.67
CA ARG A 467 -18.40 13.70 1.81
C ARG A 467 -19.10 14.15 3.09
N ARG A 468 -19.36 13.17 3.99
CA ARG A 468 -19.74 13.43 5.38
C ARG A 468 -19.00 12.49 6.31
N THR A 469 -18.62 12.99 7.49
CA THR A 469 -18.02 12.18 8.55
C THR A 469 -19.00 12.09 9.72
N THR A 470 -19.32 10.86 10.13
CA THR A 470 -20.03 10.52 11.36
C THR A 470 -19.09 9.81 12.33
N TRP A 471 -19.55 9.54 13.54
CA TRP A 471 -18.75 8.91 14.60
C TRP A 471 -19.57 7.82 15.27
N CYS A 472 -19.01 6.61 15.31
CA CYS A 472 -19.56 5.52 16.12
C CYS A 472 -18.80 5.37 17.44
N ARG A 473 -19.39 4.64 18.40
CA ARG A 473 -18.73 4.20 19.63
C ARG A 473 -18.46 2.70 19.54
N SER A 474 -17.19 2.33 19.65
CA SER A 474 -16.77 0.94 19.75
C SER A 474 -17.20 0.31 21.07
N ALA A 475 -17.04 -1.00 21.21
CA ALA A 475 -17.45 -1.74 22.40
C ALA A 475 -16.81 -1.23 23.70
N ASP A 476 -15.61 -0.69 23.62
CA ASP A 476 -14.89 -0.08 24.77
C ASP A 476 -15.14 1.44 24.93
N GLY A 477 -16.13 1.99 24.21
CA GLY A 477 -16.47 3.41 24.26
C GLY A 477 -15.59 4.31 23.37
N THR A 478 -14.56 3.78 22.73
CA THR A 478 -13.69 4.54 21.82
C THR A 478 -14.49 5.12 20.65
N ARG A 479 -14.32 6.42 20.38
CA ARG A 479 -14.94 7.08 19.24
C ARG A 479 -14.16 6.80 17.96
N VAL A 480 -14.84 6.23 16.96
CA VAL A 480 -14.26 5.86 15.66
C VAL A 480 -14.94 6.68 14.56
N PRO A 481 -14.19 7.41 13.72
CA PRO A 481 -14.75 8.15 12.61
C PRO A 481 -15.15 7.23 11.45
N VAL A 482 -16.25 7.58 10.79
CA VAL A 482 -16.75 6.92 9.58
C VAL A 482 -17.04 8.01 8.54
N THR A 483 -16.34 7.94 7.40
CA THR A 483 -16.52 8.89 6.31
C THR A 483 -17.39 8.28 5.22
N VAL A 484 -18.45 8.96 4.80
CA VAL A 484 -19.41 8.49 3.78
C VAL A 484 -19.34 9.40 2.56
N PHE A 485 -19.27 8.79 1.38
CA PHE A 485 -19.32 9.47 0.09
C PHE A 485 -20.58 9.10 -0.69
N ALA A 486 -21.13 10.10 -1.41
CA ALA A 486 -22.22 9.91 -2.35
C ALA A 486 -22.11 10.90 -3.52
N ALA A 487 -22.53 10.48 -4.71
CA ALA A 487 -22.68 11.36 -5.85
C ALA A 487 -23.93 12.22 -5.72
N VAL A 488 -23.84 13.51 -6.04
CA VAL A 488 -24.98 14.43 -6.08
C VAL A 488 -25.51 14.49 -7.51
N PRO A 489 -26.84 14.37 -7.73
CA PRO A 489 -27.42 14.59 -9.04
C PRO A 489 -27.11 16.02 -9.55
N SER A 490 -26.75 16.15 -10.82
CA SER A 490 -26.34 17.41 -11.47
C SER A 490 -27.40 18.53 -11.42
N THR A 491 -28.63 18.24 -11.03
CA THR A 491 -29.74 19.22 -10.95
C THR A 491 -29.79 20.05 -9.67
N ALA A 492 -28.86 19.83 -8.71
CA ALA A 492 -28.90 20.41 -7.38
C ALA A 492 -27.75 21.39 -7.06
N VAL A 493 -27.02 21.93 -8.05
CA VAL A 493 -25.84 22.79 -7.80
C VAL A 493 -26.18 24.27 -8.04
N PRO A 494 -26.30 25.10 -6.98
CA PRO A 494 -25.89 26.49 -7.06
C PRO A 494 -24.36 26.52 -6.98
N ALA A 495 -23.70 27.17 -7.93
CA ALA A 495 -22.28 27.42 -7.91
C ALA A 495 -21.88 28.18 -6.64
N ALA A 496 -21.28 27.50 -5.68
CA ALA A 496 -20.63 28.15 -4.55
C ALA A 496 -19.20 28.49 -4.94
N THR A 497 -18.99 29.72 -5.31
CA THR A 497 -17.65 30.32 -5.44
C THR A 497 -17.13 30.71 -4.06
N GLY A 498 -16.04 30.10 -3.61
CA GLY A 498 -15.24 30.56 -2.47
C GLY A 498 -15.12 29.56 -1.32
N PRO A 499 -14.02 29.61 -0.55
CA PRO A 499 -13.82 28.78 0.64
C PRO A 499 -14.72 29.30 1.75
N THR A 500 -15.89 28.70 1.93
CA THR A 500 -16.78 29.02 3.02
C THR A 500 -16.43 28.17 4.23
N ALA A 501 -16.19 28.86 5.34
CA ALA A 501 -16.05 28.29 6.67
C ALA A 501 -17.17 27.26 6.94
N LEU A 502 -16.78 26.16 7.62
CA LEU A 502 -17.65 25.09 8.08
C LEU A 502 -18.91 25.62 8.79
N ALA A 503 -20.00 25.78 8.07
CA ALA A 503 -21.30 25.93 8.69
C ALA A 503 -21.71 24.58 9.32
N PRO A 504 -22.32 24.58 10.53
CA PRO A 504 -22.80 23.35 11.15
C PRO A 504 -23.86 22.71 10.25
N VAL A 505 -23.52 21.51 9.75
CA VAL A 505 -24.43 20.75 8.87
C VAL A 505 -25.56 20.18 9.71
N PRO A 506 -26.84 20.29 9.29
CA PRO A 506 -27.98 19.75 10.03
C PRO A 506 -27.78 18.26 10.35
N ALA A 507 -28.16 17.87 11.56
CA ALA A 507 -28.16 16.46 11.98
C ALA A 507 -29.27 15.73 11.18
N GLY A 508 -28.84 14.80 10.30
CA GLY A 508 -29.72 13.96 9.49
C GLY A 508 -29.03 13.51 8.20
N PRO A 509 -29.44 12.39 7.59
CA PRO A 509 -28.84 11.93 6.34
C PRO A 509 -29.14 12.92 5.22
N ALA A 510 -28.11 13.59 4.69
CA ALA A 510 -28.24 14.48 3.52
C ALA A 510 -28.58 13.70 2.23
N PHE A 511 -28.60 12.39 2.31
CA PHE A 511 -28.84 11.47 1.21
C PHE A 511 -29.91 10.46 1.62
N ALA A 512 -30.79 10.08 0.70
CA ALA A 512 -31.76 9.02 0.95
C ALA A 512 -31.05 7.68 1.24
N PRO A 513 -31.57 6.78 2.11
CA PRO A 513 -30.96 5.47 2.39
C PRO A 513 -30.74 4.65 1.11
N GLY A 514 -29.68 3.85 1.05
CA GLY A 514 -29.42 3.03 -0.14
C GLY A 514 -28.20 2.11 -0.03
N PRO A 515 -27.95 1.31 -1.08
CA PRO A 515 -26.85 0.36 -1.14
C PRO A 515 -25.52 1.00 -0.79
N THR A 516 -24.84 0.46 0.23
CA THR A 516 -23.62 1.02 0.82
C THR A 516 -22.55 -0.03 0.91
N ILE A 517 -21.34 0.29 0.43
CA ILE A 517 -20.14 -0.47 0.71
C ILE A 517 -19.40 0.21 1.87
N LEU A 518 -19.21 -0.50 2.98
CA LEU A 518 -18.37 -0.08 4.10
C LEU A 518 -16.99 -0.73 3.98
N HIS A 519 -15.98 0.09 3.76
CA HIS A 519 -14.59 -0.34 3.61
C HIS A 519 -13.79 -0.10 4.89
N ALA A 520 -12.93 -1.07 5.25
CA ALA A 520 -11.94 -0.93 6.30
C ALA A 520 -10.64 -1.62 5.93
N TYR A 521 -9.54 -1.17 6.55
CA TYR A 521 -8.24 -1.83 6.43
C TYR A 521 -7.68 -2.23 7.80
N GLY A 522 -7.53 -1.28 8.72
CA GLY A 522 -7.23 -1.48 10.14
C GLY A 522 -5.97 -2.30 10.41
N GLY A 523 -4.87 -2.05 9.70
CA GLY A 523 -3.62 -2.76 9.91
C GLY A 523 -2.38 -1.96 9.52
N PHE A 524 -1.23 -2.36 10.07
CA PHE A 524 0.10 -1.87 9.71
C PHE A 524 0.29 -0.36 9.86
N GLY A 525 -0.50 0.30 10.69
CA GLY A 525 -0.43 1.75 10.86
C GLY A 525 -0.70 2.56 9.58
N ARG A 526 -1.36 1.95 8.59
CA ARG A 526 -1.64 2.62 7.31
C ARG A 526 -2.89 3.49 7.41
N PRO A 527 -2.78 4.82 7.21
CA PRO A 527 -3.95 5.69 7.19
C PRO A 527 -4.80 5.42 5.95
N ARG A 528 -6.10 5.68 6.06
CA ARG A 528 -7.02 5.68 4.91
C ARG A 528 -7.14 7.10 4.38
N GLN A 529 -6.50 7.35 3.24
CA GLN A 529 -6.55 8.62 2.52
C GLN A 529 -7.51 8.52 1.33
N PHE A 530 -8.07 9.64 0.92
CA PHE A 530 -9.09 9.69 -0.12
C PHE A 530 -8.49 10.10 -1.45
N GLY A 531 -7.92 9.11 -2.15
CA GLY A 531 -7.44 9.24 -3.51
C GLY A 531 -8.44 8.74 -4.54
N PHE A 532 -8.08 8.87 -5.82
CA PHE A 532 -8.89 8.39 -6.92
C PHE A 532 -8.96 6.87 -6.97
N SER A 533 -10.17 6.38 -7.08
CA SER A 533 -10.45 4.98 -7.39
C SER A 533 -11.58 4.90 -8.39
N ALA A 534 -11.26 4.54 -9.63
CA ALA A 534 -12.28 4.36 -10.68
C ALA A 534 -13.38 3.36 -10.27
N THR A 535 -13.03 2.37 -9.44
CA THR A 535 -13.96 1.39 -8.89
C THR A 535 -14.96 2.03 -7.94
N VAL A 536 -14.47 2.81 -6.97
CA VAL A 536 -15.31 3.54 -6.02
C VAL A 536 -16.17 4.56 -6.75
N LEU A 537 -15.58 5.33 -7.66
CA LEU A 537 -16.31 6.35 -8.42
C LEU A 537 -17.38 5.71 -9.32
N ALA A 538 -17.10 4.56 -9.95
CA ALA A 538 -18.10 3.85 -10.74
C ALA A 538 -19.30 3.38 -9.91
N TRP A 539 -19.06 2.95 -8.66
CA TRP A 539 -20.10 2.60 -7.69
C TRP A 539 -20.95 3.80 -7.28
N LEU A 540 -20.29 4.92 -6.94
CA LEU A 540 -20.99 6.18 -6.59
C LEU A 540 -21.86 6.69 -7.76
N LEU A 541 -21.33 6.67 -8.99
CA LEU A 541 -22.04 7.04 -10.21
C LEU A 541 -23.18 6.07 -10.57
N ALA A 542 -23.17 4.86 -10.03
CA ALA A 542 -24.27 3.91 -10.16
C ALA A 542 -25.40 4.16 -9.13
N GLY A 543 -25.22 5.11 -8.21
CA GLY A 543 -26.18 5.47 -7.17
C GLY A 543 -25.91 4.81 -5.80
N GLY A 544 -24.82 4.07 -5.69
CA GLY A 544 -24.36 3.51 -4.41
C GLY A 544 -23.70 4.54 -3.51
N ARG A 545 -23.48 4.19 -2.25
CA ARG A 545 -22.69 4.94 -1.27
C ARG A 545 -21.44 4.18 -0.93
N TYR A 546 -20.38 4.91 -0.62
CA TYR A 546 -19.12 4.32 -0.18
C TYR A 546 -18.72 4.91 1.16
N ALA A 547 -18.59 4.06 2.16
CA ALA A 547 -18.18 4.46 3.49
C ALA A 547 -16.81 3.89 3.84
N VAL A 548 -16.04 4.63 4.61
CA VAL A 548 -14.71 4.23 5.12
C VAL A 548 -14.72 4.33 6.63
N ALA A 549 -14.51 3.22 7.32
CA ALA A 549 -14.29 3.20 8.76
C ALA A 549 -12.80 3.37 9.07
N HIS A 550 -12.46 4.40 9.85
CA HIS A 550 -11.09 4.70 10.28
C HIS A 550 -10.76 3.93 11.56
N VAL A 551 -10.86 2.59 11.48
CA VAL A 551 -10.72 1.70 12.63
C VAL A 551 -9.30 1.69 13.19
N ARG A 552 -9.15 1.35 14.48
CA ARG A 552 -7.85 1.10 15.11
C ARG A 552 -7.03 0.06 14.35
N GLY A 553 -5.72 0.07 14.53
CA GLY A 553 -4.79 -0.72 13.71
C GLY A 553 -4.38 0.00 12.40
N GLY A 554 -5.16 0.99 11.93
CA GLY A 554 -4.77 1.95 10.89
C GLY A 554 -3.89 3.08 11.43
N GLY A 555 -3.42 3.96 10.52
CA GLY A 555 -2.58 5.12 10.85
C GLY A 555 -3.33 6.43 10.96
N ASP A 556 -4.65 6.42 10.86
CA ASP A 556 -5.51 7.59 10.68
C ASP A 556 -5.38 8.64 11.81
N ARG A 557 -4.96 8.21 12.99
CA ARG A 557 -4.72 9.06 14.15
C ARG A 557 -3.31 8.82 14.76
N GLY A 558 -2.35 8.37 13.95
CA GLY A 558 -0.97 8.17 14.31
C GLY A 558 -0.68 6.81 14.96
N ARG A 559 0.54 6.69 15.52
CA ARG A 559 1.10 5.45 16.06
C ARG A 559 0.26 4.81 17.17
N GLU A 560 -0.24 5.61 18.11
CA GLU A 560 -1.07 5.07 19.20
C GLU A 560 -2.36 4.45 18.72
N TRP A 561 -2.97 5.02 17.68
CA TRP A 561 -4.16 4.47 17.04
C TRP A 561 -3.90 3.11 16.43
N HIS A 562 -2.73 2.94 15.81
CA HIS A 562 -2.27 1.65 15.32
C HIS A 562 -2.06 0.64 16.46
N LEU A 563 -1.28 1.00 17.48
CA LEU A 563 -0.95 0.08 18.57
C LEU A 563 -2.19 -0.41 19.35
N ARG A 564 -3.21 0.44 19.50
CA ARG A 564 -4.49 0.08 20.13
C ARG A 564 -5.36 -0.86 19.29
N GLY A 565 -4.96 -1.22 18.08
CA GLY A 565 -5.64 -2.17 17.19
C GLY A 565 -4.68 -3.19 16.56
N SER A 566 -3.52 -3.47 17.18
CA SER A 566 -2.52 -4.44 16.73
C SER A 566 -2.16 -5.43 17.84
N GLY A 567 -1.47 -6.52 17.48
CA GLY A 567 -1.10 -7.58 18.41
C GLY A 567 -2.34 -8.16 19.12
N ARG A 568 -2.26 -8.31 20.42
CA ARG A 568 -3.37 -8.80 21.27
C ARG A 568 -4.62 -7.91 21.23
N ALA A 569 -4.45 -6.63 20.88
CA ALA A 569 -5.55 -5.68 20.74
C ALA A 569 -6.22 -5.71 19.35
N LYS A 570 -5.83 -6.60 18.44
CA LYS A 570 -6.37 -6.66 17.07
C LYS A 570 -7.89 -6.82 17.01
N VAL A 571 -8.48 -7.53 17.94
CA VAL A 571 -9.94 -7.68 18.05
C VAL A 571 -10.65 -6.32 18.15
N ARG A 572 -9.99 -5.27 18.72
CA ARG A 572 -10.56 -3.93 18.81
C ARG A 572 -10.82 -3.30 17.45
N ALA A 573 -10.00 -3.60 16.44
CA ALA A 573 -10.25 -3.15 15.07
C ALA A 573 -11.50 -3.82 14.47
N VAL A 574 -11.78 -5.07 14.84
CA VAL A 574 -13.00 -5.79 14.43
C VAL A 574 -14.24 -5.19 15.10
N GLU A 575 -14.16 -4.91 16.40
CA GLU A 575 -15.22 -4.25 17.17
C GLU A 575 -15.55 -2.84 16.62
N ASP A 576 -14.51 -2.09 16.23
CA ASP A 576 -14.66 -0.78 15.59
C ASP A 576 -15.44 -0.88 14.26
N LEU A 577 -15.14 -1.89 13.44
CA LEU A 577 -15.84 -2.12 12.18
C LEU A 577 -17.31 -2.52 12.40
N ILE A 578 -17.58 -3.37 13.38
CA ILE A 578 -18.93 -3.76 13.77
C ILE A 578 -19.73 -2.51 14.20
N ALA A 579 -19.16 -1.68 15.07
CA ALA A 579 -19.78 -0.45 15.53
C ALA A 579 -20.00 0.54 14.38
N ALA A 580 -19.08 0.64 13.42
CA ALA A 580 -19.24 1.48 12.23
C ALA A 580 -20.40 1.01 11.33
N ALA A 581 -20.55 -0.31 11.16
CA ALA A 581 -21.67 -0.90 10.42
C ALA A 581 -23.02 -0.64 11.12
N ASP A 582 -23.07 -0.83 12.44
CA ASP A 582 -24.28 -0.56 13.26
C ASP A 582 -24.65 0.93 13.19
N GLU A 583 -23.68 1.84 13.27
CA GLU A 583 -23.90 3.30 13.15
C GLU A 583 -24.50 3.69 11.79
N LEU A 584 -23.97 3.13 10.68
CA LEU A 584 -24.50 3.43 9.34
C LEU A 584 -25.98 3.03 9.21
N VAL A 585 -26.36 1.93 9.84
CA VAL A 585 -27.76 1.47 9.86
C VAL A 585 -28.61 2.35 10.79
N ALA A 586 -28.14 2.62 12.00
CA ALA A 586 -28.83 3.42 13.00
C ALA A 586 -29.04 4.87 12.54
N ALA A 587 -28.04 5.46 11.89
CA ALA A 587 -28.12 6.80 11.31
C ALA A 587 -28.90 6.87 10.00
N GLY A 588 -29.47 5.76 9.51
CA GLY A 588 -30.32 5.73 8.33
C GLY A 588 -29.61 5.87 6.99
N TRP A 589 -28.31 5.58 6.93
CA TRP A 589 -27.56 5.59 5.67
C TRP A 589 -27.93 4.40 4.78
N CYS A 590 -28.21 3.25 5.37
CA CYS A 590 -28.61 2.01 4.71
C CYS A 590 -29.33 1.09 5.68
N SER A 591 -30.03 0.08 5.18
CA SER A 591 -30.44 -1.07 5.98
C SER A 591 -29.33 -2.13 6.02
N ARG A 592 -29.42 -3.11 6.94
CA ARG A 592 -28.48 -4.27 6.94
C ARG A 592 -28.52 -5.04 5.61
N GLY A 593 -29.69 -5.14 4.97
CA GLY A 593 -29.87 -5.73 3.65
C GLY A 593 -29.21 -4.96 2.51
N GLN A 594 -28.89 -3.68 2.72
CA GLN A 594 -28.23 -2.79 1.77
C GLN A 594 -26.73 -2.57 2.09
N LEU A 595 -26.21 -3.23 3.12
CA LEU A 595 -24.83 -3.05 3.56
C LEU A 595 -23.94 -4.20 3.05
N CYS A 596 -22.81 -3.84 2.41
CA CYS A 596 -21.74 -4.74 2.02
C CYS A 596 -20.45 -4.31 2.71
N LEU A 597 -19.80 -5.21 3.45
CA LEU A 597 -18.45 -4.98 3.99
C LEU A 597 -17.40 -5.26 2.91
N SER A 598 -16.35 -4.45 2.84
CA SER A 598 -15.26 -4.62 1.87
C SER A 598 -13.90 -4.41 2.52
N GLY A 599 -12.95 -5.32 2.25
CA GLY A 599 -11.57 -5.20 2.71
C GLY A 599 -10.62 -6.07 1.91
N GLY A 600 -9.36 -5.65 1.85
CA GLY A 600 -8.29 -6.41 1.19
C GLY A 600 -7.14 -6.68 2.14
N SER A 601 -6.43 -7.82 1.96
CA SER A 601 -5.28 -8.19 2.80
C SER A 601 -5.67 -8.22 4.30
N ALA A 602 -5.03 -7.40 5.16
CA ALA A 602 -5.44 -7.21 6.55
C ALA A 602 -6.90 -6.73 6.70
N GLY A 603 -7.39 -5.87 5.79
CA GLY A 603 -8.80 -5.48 5.76
C GLY A 603 -9.73 -6.63 5.41
N GLY A 604 -9.27 -7.59 4.60
CA GLY A 604 -9.98 -8.83 4.30
C GLY A 604 -10.16 -9.71 5.56
N LEU A 605 -9.13 -9.79 6.41
CA LEU A 605 -9.24 -10.41 7.72
C LEU A 605 -10.32 -9.74 8.58
N LEU A 606 -10.31 -8.40 8.63
CA LEU A 606 -11.27 -7.64 9.44
C LEU A 606 -12.72 -7.90 9.05
N VAL A 607 -13.03 -7.81 7.75
CA VAL A 607 -14.41 -7.98 7.27
C VAL A 607 -14.91 -9.39 7.45
N LEU A 608 -14.03 -10.40 7.27
CA LEU A 608 -14.36 -11.81 7.53
C LEU A 608 -14.55 -12.06 9.02
N ALA A 609 -13.70 -11.51 9.88
CA ALA A 609 -13.83 -11.65 11.33
C ALA A 609 -15.09 -10.96 11.86
N ALA A 610 -15.43 -9.77 11.38
CA ALA A 610 -16.65 -9.07 11.74
C ALA A 610 -17.90 -9.88 11.34
N ALA A 611 -17.91 -10.45 10.12
CA ALA A 611 -19.02 -11.28 9.65
C ALA A 611 -19.11 -12.63 10.38
N ALA A 612 -17.98 -13.22 10.81
CA ALA A 612 -17.98 -14.45 11.59
C ALA A 612 -18.48 -14.21 13.01
N LEU A 613 -18.13 -13.06 13.64
CA LEU A 613 -18.60 -12.69 14.97
C LEU A 613 -20.05 -12.18 14.99
N ARG A 614 -20.50 -11.56 13.91
CA ARG A 614 -21.84 -10.97 13.76
C ARG A 614 -22.43 -11.33 12.37
N PRO A 615 -22.93 -12.55 12.19
CA PRO A 615 -23.45 -13.03 10.90
C PRO A 615 -24.64 -12.22 10.35
N ASP A 616 -25.36 -11.52 11.22
CA ASP A 616 -26.49 -10.62 10.89
C ASP A 616 -26.07 -9.21 10.48
N LEU A 617 -24.78 -8.87 10.55
CA LEU A 617 -24.27 -7.51 10.44
C LEU A 617 -24.55 -6.85 9.08
N CYS A 618 -24.49 -7.61 7.99
CA CYS A 618 -24.59 -7.12 6.62
C CYS A 618 -25.18 -8.18 5.67
N SER A 619 -25.51 -7.75 4.45
CA SER A 619 -25.98 -8.67 3.40
C SER A 619 -24.83 -9.36 2.66
N ALA A 620 -23.67 -8.71 2.54
CA ALA A 620 -22.57 -9.22 1.75
C ALA A 620 -21.18 -8.83 2.32
N VAL A 621 -20.18 -9.62 1.98
CA VAL A 621 -18.76 -9.37 2.28
C VAL A 621 -17.92 -9.57 1.02
N ILE A 622 -17.04 -8.63 0.73
CA ILE A 622 -15.98 -8.75 -0.27
C ILE A 622 -14.64 -8.77 0.46
N ALA A 623 -13.94 -9.91 0.41
CA ALA A 623 -12.63 -10.07 1.02
C ALA A 623 -11.59 -10.40 -0.05
N SER A 624 -10.74 -9.41 -0.38
CA SER A 624 -9.73 -9.54 -1.42
C SER A 624 -8.38 -9.95 -0.86
N ALA A 625 -7.84 -11.09 -1.33
CA ALA A 625 -6.58 -11.68 -0.85
C ALA A 625 -6.47 -11.63 0.68
N PRO A 626 -7.47 -12.11 1.44
CA PRO A 626 -7.53 -11.95 2.87
C PRO A 626 -6.54 -12.84 3.60
N LEU A 627 -6.19 -12.46 4.84
CA LEU A 627 -5.82 -13.44 5.87
C LEU A 627 -7.10 -14.06 6.42
N ALA A 628 -7.07 -15.34 6.82
CA ALA A 628 -8.24 -16.03 7.39
C ALA A 628 -7.86 -17.05 8.47
N ASP A 629 -6.84 -17.87 8.23
CA ASP A 629 -6.32 -18.85 9.19
C ASP A 629 -5.20 -18.22 10.01
N MET A 630 -5.54 -17.71 11.20
CA MET A 630 -4.58 -17.01 12.05
C MET A 630 -3.75 -17.95 12.92
N ALA A 631 -4.12 -19.22 13.04
CA ALA A 631 -3.28 -20.21 13.71
C ALA A 631 -2.01 -20.54 12.89
N ARG A 632 -2.08 -20.38 11.57
CA ARG A 632 -1.00 -20.76 10.66
C ARG A 632 -0.44 -19.62 9.82
N PHE A 633 -0.89 -18.39 10.03
CA PHE A 633 -0.51 -17.26 9.19
C PHE A 633 1.01 -17.07 9.06
N GLU A 634 1.77 -17.39 10.14
CA GLU A 634 3.24 -17.26 10.14
C GLU A 634 3.94 -18.25 9.20
N ARG A 635 3.27 -19.32 8.78
CA ARG A 635 3.77 -20.34 7.86
C ARG A 635 3.43 -20.03 6.40
N LEU A 636 2.60 -19.02 6.16
CA LEU A 636 2.05 -18.68 4.86
C LEU A 636 2.55 -17.30 4.41
N GLY A 637 3.01 -17.19 3.17
CA GLY A 637 3.47 -15.94 2.57
C GLY A 637 4.54 -15.20 3.36
N LEU A 638 4.27 -13.95 3.70
CA LEU A 638 5.13 -13.11 4.56
C LEU A 638 4.68 -13.11 6.04
N GLY A 639 3.81 -14.01 6.46
CA GLY A 639 3.23 -14.00 7.80
C GLY A 639 4.25 -13.95 8.93
N ALA A 640 5.38 -14.65 8.79
CA ALA A 640 6.47 -14.59 9.77
C ALA A 640 7.05 -13.19 10.01
N MET A 641 6.88 -12.27 9.05
CA MET A 641 7.29 -10.85 9.17
C MET A 641 6.27 -10.01 9.96
N TRP A 642 5.07 -10.52 10.23
CA TRP A 642 3.93 -9.76 10.75
C TRP A 642 3.58 -10.07 12.20
N THR A 643 4.49 -10.73 12.92
CA THR A 643 4.27 -11.09 14.34
C THR A 643 4.09 -9.87 15.25
N ARG A 644 4.63 -8.70 14.88
CA ARG A 644 4.39 -7.45 15.59
C ARG A 644 2.98 -6.88 15.34
N GLU A 645 2.40 -7.16 14.17
CA GLU A 645 1.06 -6.70 13.81
C GLU A 645 -0.05 -7.57 14.42
N PHE A 646 0.18 -8.89 14.48
CA PHE A 646 -0.87 -9.84 14.87
C PHE A 646 -0.57 -10.60 16.16
N GLY A 647 0.66 -10.60 16.65
CA GLY A 647 1.14 -11.53 17.67
C GLY A 647 1.77 -12.77 17.03
N THR A 648 2.21 -13.73 17.86
CA THR A 648 2.79 -15.00 17.38
C THR A 648 2.04 -16.20 17.93
N ALA A 649 1.84 -17.22 17.09
CA ALA A 649 1.26 -18.49 17.52
C ALA A 649 2.17 -19.27 18.49
N ALA A 650 3.43 -18.87 18.65
CA ALA A 650 4.37 -19.47 19.59
C ALA A 650 4.14 -19.04 21.06
N ASP A 651 3.50 -17.87 21.28
CA ASP A 651 3.15 -17.38 22.63
C ASP A 651 1.70 -17.74 22.96
N PRO A 652 1.40 -18.36 24.13
CA PRO A 652 0.05 -18.78 24.48
C PRO A 652 -0.98 -17.65 24.54
N ALA A 653 -0.60 -16.46 25.02
CA ALA A 653 -1.52 -15.32 25.13
C ALA A 653 -1.78 -14.66 23.78
N ASP A 654 -0.77 -14.56 22.93
CA ASP A 654 -0.93 -14.11 21.54
C ASP A 654 -1.80 -15.11 20.76
N PHE A 655 -1.56 -16.41 20.94
CA PHE A 655 -2.36 -17.44 20.29
C PHE A 655 -3.84 -17.38 20.69
N ALA A 656 -4.14 -17.20 21.98
CA ALA A 656 -5.50 -16.98 22.43
C ALA A 656 -6.16 -15.75 21.80
N ALA A 657 -5.40 -14.64 21.67
CA ALA A 657 -5.86 -13.45 20.98
C ALA A 657 -6.11 -13.70 19.49
N LEU A 658 -5.19 -14.38 18.78
CA LEU A 658 -5.35 -14.78 17.37
C LEU A 658 -6.63 -15.60 17.16
N MET A 659 -6.88 -16.59 18.02
CA MET A 659 -8.04 -17.46 17.93
C MET A 659 -9.36 -16.73 18.23
N SER A 660 -9.33 -15.63 18.99
CA SER A 660 -10.53 -14.85 19.33
C SER A 660 -11.18 -14.19 18.10
N TYR A 661 -10.40 -13.86 17.06
CA TYR A 661 -10.88 -13.22 15.83
C TYR A 661 -10.56 -13.99 14.56
N SER A 662 -9.88 -15.16 14.60
CA SER A 662 -9.55 -15.95 13.40
C SER A 662 -10.81 -16.39 12.66
N PRO A 663 -11.16 -15.78 11.49
CA PRO A 663 -12.44 -16.05 10.87
C PRO A 663 -12.61 -17.49 10.41
N TYR A 664 -11.54 -18.14 9.94
CA TYR A 664 -11.55 -19.55 9.57
C TYR A 664 -11.97 -20.45 10.74
N HIS A 665 -11.34 -20.27 11.91
CA HIS A 665 -11.63 -21.07 13.09
C HIS A 665 -12.98 -20.72 13.72
N ARG A 666 -13.37 -19.45 13.68
CA ARG A 666 -14.72 -19.03 14.14
C ARG A 666 -15.81 -19.71 13.31
N VAL A 667 -15.67 -19.73 11.98
CA VAL A 667 -16.61 -20.43 11.10
C VAL A 667 -16.61 -21.95 11.37
N LEU A 668 -15.46 -22.57 11.64
CA LEU A 668 -15.40 -23.99 11.99
C LEU A 668 -16.06 -24.33 13.34
N ALA A 669 -15.95 -23.44 14.33
CA ALA A 669 -16.47 -23.65 15.68
C ALA A 669 -17.98 -23.39 15.79
N GLU A 670 -18.51 -22.39 15.08
CA GLU A 670 -19.92 -22.02 15.17
C GLU A 670 -20.80 -22.91 14.31
N GLY A 671 -21.76 -23.60 14.94
CA GLY A 671 -22.71 -24.53 14.29
C GLY A 671 -23.79 -23.87 13.43
N THR A 672 -23.74 -22.56 13.16
CA THR A 672 -24.80 -21.80 12.49
C THR A 672 -24.60 -21.76 10.98
N ALA A 673 -25.63 -22.19 10.23
CA ALA A 673 -25.70 -22.07 8.76
C ALA A 673 -25.92 -20.63 8.26
N ARG A 674 -25.87 -19.64 9.15
CA ARG A 674 -26.14 -18.22 8.80
C ARG A 674 -24.82 -17.49 8.60
N HIS A 675 -24.61 -17.00 7.41
CA HIS A 675 -23.53 -16.07 7.05
C HIS A 675 -24.06 -15.11 5.94
N PRO A 676 -23.51 -13.91 5.81
CA PRO A 676 -23.79 -13.06 4.64
C PRO A 676 -23.33 -13.73 3.35
N ALA A 677 -23.72 -13.20 2.19
CA ALA A 677 -23.10 -13.58 0.93
C ALA A 677 -21.62 -13.19 0.96
N VAL A 678 -20.71 -14.08 0.51
CA VAL A 678 -19.28 -13.83 0.57
C VAL A 678 -18.63 -14.00 -0.79
N LEU A 679 -17.91 -12.96 -1.25
CA LEU A 679 -16.99 -13.05 -2.38
C LEU A 679 -15.55 -12.97 -1.86
N LEU A 680 -14.83 -14.06 -2.02
CA LEU A 680 -13.40 -14.13 -1.77
C LEU A 680 -12.65 -13.94 -3.09
N THR A 681 -11.51 -13.24 -3.08
CA THR A 681 -10.59 -13.29 -4.20
C THR A 681 -9.26 -13.89 -3.76
N GLY A 682 -8.67 -14.71 -4.64
CA GLY A 682 -7.38 -15.34 -4.40
C GLY A 682 -6.48 -15.21 -5.63
N PHE A 683 -5.19 -15.03 -5.41
CA PHE A 683 -4.19 -14.87 -6.46
C PHE A 683 -3.12 -15.96 -6.28
N HIS A 684 -2.95 -16.80 -7.29
CA HIS A 684 -2.04 -17.95 -7.21
C HIS A 684 -0.61 -17.55 -6.86
N GLY A 685 -0.13 -16.46 -7.46
CA GLY A 685 1.20 -15.90 -7.22
C GLY A 685 1.29 -14.96 -6.01
N ASP A 686 0.33 -14.99 -5.07
CA ASP A 686 0.36 -14.13 -3.88
C ASP A 686 1.46 -14.56 -2.91
N THR A 687 2.57 -13.84 -2.95
CA THR A 687 3.74 -14.07 -2.08
C THR A 687 3.64 -13.31 -0.76
N ARG A 688 2.57 -12.53 -0.53
CA ARG A 688 2.36 -11.78 0.72
C ARG A 688 1.45 -12.54 1.69
N THR A 689 0.15 -12.66 1.35
CA THR A 689 -0.84 -13.29 2.24
C THR A 689 -0.96 -14.80 2.03
N ASP A 690 -0.67 -15.28 0.84
CA ASP A 690 -0.87 -16.64 0.37
C ASP A 690 -2.35 -16.96 0.02
N ALA A 691 -2.54 -17.59 -1.13
CA ALA A 691 -3.86 -17.99 -1.60
C ALA A 691 -4.49 -19.16 -0.83
N ALA A 692 -3.75 -19.80 0.07
CA ALA A 692 -4.28 -20.80 0.99
C ALA A 692 -5.40 -20.23 1.88
N HIS A 693 -5.23 -18.99 2.35
CA HIS A 693 -6.23 -18.34 3.19
C HIS A 693 -7.62 -18.24 2.56
N PRO A 694 -7.80 -17.63 1.37
CA PRO A 694 -9.12 -17.57 0.72
C PRO A 694 -9.63 -18.94 0.29
N ARG A 695 -8.76 -19.90 -0.09
CA ARG A 695 -9.18 -21.27 -0.41
C ARG A 695 -9.79 -21.98 0.80
N LYS A 696 -9.07 -22.01 1.92
CA LYS A 696 -9.54 -22.63 3.19
C LYS A 696 -10.82 -21.97 3.69
N MET A 697 -10.88 -20.64 3.66
CA MET A 697 -12.04 -19.87 4.11
C MET A 697 -13.28 -20.15 3.25
N CYS A 698 -13.11 -20.24 1.91
CA CYS A 698 -14.19 -20.59 1.00
C CYS A 698 -14.76 -21.98 1.31
N ALA A 699 -13.88 -22.97 1.46
CA ALA A 699 -14.28 -24.33 1.77
C ALA A 699 -15.01 -24.43 3.12
N ALA A 700 -14.52 -23.75 4.15
CA ALA A 700 -15.14 -23.73 5.47
C ALA A 700 -16.55 -23.09 5.45
N LEU A 701 -16.71 -21.98 4.76
CA LEU A 701 -18.01 -21.31 4.63
C LEU A 701 -19.01 -22.15 3.82
N GLN A 702 -18.58 -22.76 2.70
CA GLN A 702 -19.44 -23.61 1.87
C GLN A 702 -19.90 -24.87 2.60
N ALA A 703 -19.02 -25.50 3.39
CA ALA A 703 -19.36 -26.68 4.16
C ALA A 703 -20.40 -26.43 5.25
N ARG A 704 -20.55 -25.18 5.71
CA ARG A 704 -21.60 -24.81 6.67
C ARG A 704 -22.98 -24.74 6.04
N GLY A 705 -23.06 -24.73 4.71
CA GLY A 705 -24.32 -24.56 3.99
C GLY A 705 -24.88 -23.14 4.14
N GLY A 706 -26.11 -22.96 3.77
CA GLY A 706 -26.80 -21.67 3.84
C GLY A 706 -27.39 -21.29 2.48
N HIS A 707 -28.28 -20.27 2.51
CA HIS A 707 -28.98 -19.81 1.30
C HIS A 707 -28.22 -18.70 0.54
N ARG A 708 -27.16 -18.17 1.13
CA ARG A 708 -26.40 -17.08 0.54
C ARG A 708 -25.15 -17.59 -0.17
N PRO A 709 -24.80 -17.04 -1.34
CA PRO A 709 -23.67 -17.51 -2.12
C PRO A 709 -22.33 -17.26 -1.41
N VAL A 710 -21.45 -18.26 -1.46
CA VAL A 710 -20.03 -18.18 -1.12
C VAL A 710 -19.23 -18.48 -2.37
N LEU A 711 -18.55 -17.48 -2.88
CA LEU A 711 -17.87 -17.55 -4.17
C LEU A 711 -16.38 -17.25 -4.02
N LEU A 712 -15.56 -17.98 -4.77
CA LEU A 712 -14.14 -17.73 -4.89
C LEU A 712 -13.81 -17.30 -6.33
N ARG A 713 -13.33 -16.06 -6.51
CA ARG A 713 -12.73 -15.59 -7.74
C ARG A 713 -11.23 -15.79 -7.67
N TYR A 714 -10.71 -16.74 -8.43
CA TYR A 714 -9.31 -17.13 -8.41
C TYR A 714 -8.58 -16.72 -9.69
N GLU A 715 -7.42 -16.07 -9.57
CA GLU A 715 -6.56 -15.71 -10.71
C GLU A 715 -5.23 -16.44 -10.63
N ARG A 716 -4.83 -17.12 -11.74
CA ARG A 716 -3.66 -18.01 -11.76
C ARG A 716 -2.34 -17.25 -11.95
N ASP A 717 -2.31 -16.25 -12.84
CA ASP A 717 -1.09 -15.56 -13.26
C ASP A 717 -0.92 -14.20 -12.59
N VAL A 718 -1.38 -14.06 -11.37
CA VAL A 718 -1.39 -12.78 -10.64
C VAL A 718 -0.91 -12.97 -9.21
N GLY A 719 -0.11 -12.00 -8.74
CA GLY A 719 0.33 -11.87 -7.35
C GLY A 719 -0.44 -10.83 -6.56
N HIS A 720 0.10 -10.44 -5.41
CA HIS A 720 -0.48 -9.43 -4.52
C HIS A 720 -0.27 -7.98 -5.03
N GLY A 721 0.78 -7.77 -5.80
CA GLY A 721 1.24 -6.47 -6.29
C GLY A 721 0.41 -5.90 -7.46
N PRO A 722 0.97 -4.90 -8.17
CA PRO A 722 0.36 -4.30 -9.35
C PRO A 722 0.02 -5.35 -10.43
N ARG A 723 -1.00 -5.06 -11.21
CA ARG A 723 -1.48 -5.91 -12.31
C ARG A 723 -1.90 -5.06 -13.50
N ALA A 724 -2.07 -5.71 -14.66
CA ALA A 724 -2.62 -5.10 -15.86
C ALA A 724 -3.95 -4.38 -15.57
N VAL A 725 -4.16 -3.21 -16.13
CA VAL A 725 -5.38 -2.40 -15.91
C VAL A 725 -6.63 -3.15 -16.36
N THR A 726 -6.56 -3.90 -17.46
CA THR A 726 -7.67 -4.73 -17.95
C THR A 726 -8.09 -5.80 -16.94
N ARG A 727 -7.13 -6.47 -16.29
CA ARG A 727 -7.39 -7.43 -15.19
C ARG A 727 -7.97 -6.73 -13.95
N ALA A 728 -7.45 -5.55 -13.60
CA ALA A 728 -7.97 -4.75 -12.48
C ALA A 728 -9.42 -4.31 -12.72
N ILE A 729 -9.77 -3.90 -13.95
CA ILE A 729 -11.16 -3.56 -14.33
C ILE A 729 -12.08 -4.75 -14.15
N SER A 730 -11.67 -5.94 -14.64
CA SER A 730 -12.48 -7.16 -14.51
C SER A 730 -12.73 -7.52 -13.05
N LEU A 731 -11.67 -7.54 -12.22
CA LEU A 731 -11.77 -7.84 -10.80
C LEU A 731 -12.70 -6.85 -10.07
N ALA A 732 -12.53 -5.56 -10.33
CA ALA A 732 -13.33 -4.50 -9.74
C ALA A 732 -14.81 -4.57 -10.14
N ALA A 733 -15.07 -4.84 -11.42
CA ALA A 733 -16.43 -5.00 -11.92
C ALA A 733 -17.12 -6.23 -11.30
N ASP A 734 -16.41 -7.35 -11.17
CA ASP A 734 -16.92 -8.55 -10.51
C ASP A 734 -17.27 -8.28 -9.04
N ALA A 735 -16.38 -7.65 -8.29
CA ALA A 735 -16.58 -7.34 -6.89
C ALA A 735 -17.77 -6.38 -6.65
N HIS A 736 -17.87 -5.32 -7.45
CA HIS A 736 -18.95 -4.34 -7.30
C HIS A 736 -20.28 -4.84 -7.87
N ALA A 737 -20.27 -5.68 -8.91
CA ALA A 737 -21.48 -6.33 -9.40
C ALA A 737 -22.05 -7.32 -8.38
N PHE A 738 -21.20 -8.09 -7.70
CA PHE A 738 -21.61 -8.91 -6.56
C PHE A 738 -22.22 -8.07 -5.45
N ALA A 739 -21.57 -6.97 -5.04
CA ALA A 739 -22.11 -6.06 -4.05
C ALA A 739 -23.49 -5.50 -4.48
N ALA A 740 -23.62 -5.10 -5.74
CA ALA A 740 -24.86 -4.56 -6.31
C ALA A 740 -26.00 -5.58 -6.28
N ASP A 741 -25.71 -6.83 -6.67
CA ASP A 741 -26.67 -7.93 -6.66
C ASP A 741 -27.17 -8.22 -5.23
N GLN A 742 -26.25 -8.25 -4.25
CA GLN A 742 -26.59 -8.60 -2.88
C GLN A 742 -27.17 -7.45 -2.04
N THR A 743 -26.99 -6.20 -2.45
CA THR A 743 -27.49 -5.00 -1.75
C THR A 743 -28.68 -4.34 -2.45
N GLY A 744 -29.08 -4.84 -3.61
CA GLY A 744 -30.22 -4.33 -4.37
C GLY A 744 -29.91 -3.02 -5.13
N LEU A 745 -28.67 -2.75 -5.53
CA LEU A 745 -28.34 -1.60 -6.38
C LEU A 745 -28.84 -1.84 -7.81
N ALA A 746 -29.89 -1.09 -8.21
CA ALA A 746 -30.51 -1.26 -9.52
C ALA A 746 -29.74 -0.60 -10.68
N GLY A 747 -28.80 0.32 -10.39
CA GLY A 747 -28.18 1.21 -11.36
C GLY A 747 -29.08 2.38 -11.77
N PRO A 748 -28.55 3.41 -12.43
CA PRO A 748 -29.37 4.52 -12.91
C PRO A 748 -30.38 3.99 -13.92
N PRO A 749 -31.63 4.53 -13.94
CA PRO A 749 -32.61 4.17 -14.96
C PRO A 749 -31.97 4.44 -16.35
N GLY A 750 -31.91 3.39 -17.17
CA GLY A 750 -31.39 3.51 -18.52
C GLY A 750 -32.14 4.63 -19.23
N ARG A 751 -31.45 5.53 -19.94
CA ARG A 751 -32.11 6.40 -20.92
C ARG A 751 -32.89 5.44 -21.84
N ARG A 752 -34.19 5.40 -21.71
CA ARG A 752 -35.04 4.72 -22.70
C ARG A 752 -34.64 5.35 -24.03
N GLY A 753 -34.08 4.55 -24.93
CA GLY A 753 -33.81 5.00 -26.28
C GLY A 753 -35.06 5.66 -26.82
N ALA A 754 -34.95 6.90 -27.26
CA ALA A 754 -36.02 7.54 -28.02
C ALA A 754 -36.35 6.60 -29.15
N ALA A 755 -37.56 6.08 -29.17
CA ALA A 755 -38.04 5.31 -30.30
C ALA A 755 -37.87 6.16 -31.56
N PRO A 756 -37.38 5.61 -32.67
CA PRO A 756 -37.27 6.38 -33.89
C PRO A 756 -38.67 6.91 -34.25
N ALA A 757 -38.78 8.21 -34.42
CA ALA A 757 -39.99 8.86 -34.87
C ALA A 757 -40.39 8.22 -36.23
N ARG A 758 -41.53 7.55 -36.24
CA ARG A 758 -42.12 7.08 -37.50
C ARG A 758 -42.42 8.29 -38.36
N SER A 759 -41.71 8.44 -39.45
CA SER A 759 -42.06 9.38 -40.48
C SER A 759 -43.48 9.05 -41.00
N ARG A 760 -44.40 9.96 -40.79
CA ARG A 760 -45.70 9.93 -41.49
C ARG A 760 -45.40 10.37 -42.93
N GLU A 761 -45.41 9.44 -43.86
CA GLU A 761 -45.62 9.79 -45.26
C GLU A 761 -47.02 10.38 -45.42
N ALA A 762 -47.04 11.61 -45.91
CA ALA A 762 -48.26 12.25 -46.38
C ALA A 762 -48.51 11.80 -47.83
N THR A 763 -49.63 11.16 -48.07
CA THR A 763 -50.29 11.07 -49.37
C THR A 763 -50.90 12.38 -49.77
#